data_5f3d45a41662e1987e635c7d790bff6c
#
_entry.id   5f3d45a41662e1987e635c7d790bff6c
#
_cell.length_a   1.000
_cell.length_b   1.000
_cell.length_c   1.000
_cell.angle_alpha   90.00
_cell.angle_beta   90.00
_cell.angle_gamma   90.00
#
_symmetry.space_group_name_H-M   'P 1'
#
loop_
_entity.id
_entity.type
_entity.pdbx_description
1 polymer ?
#
loop_
_entity_poly.entity_id
_entity_poly.type
_entity_poly.pdbx_seq_one_letter_code
_entity_poly.pdbx_strand_id
1 'polypeptide(L)'
;MKTVRMLLALLASGLLAASMVEAIVAGVDFGGEFFKIALVKPGTPFEIVTNVHSKRKTETMVAFDGDERLYGADAATVGVRRPQTAYSQIRRLLGTTLSDPQVSALLDEEHFPYDLVQNASRGGTISLKHGKDQAFQAEELVAMVFAHARQITNTFAEAPVKDWVLTVPTFFSQAQRQALLDAAEISGVRVLSLINENTAAALQLAVHASYDPEDKPKKILFYNLGSTSLQVSIAEFSSQVVPDGFKKNKTISTFETISNAWDESLGGAKFDLRLAEYLATEFSEKIGEDIRKVARPMAKIRAQAKKTKTVLSANEEIPVVMQSLYNDIDFFTSMTRSKLEELSADLFERTIKPVEVALEKAGLTVADIDEIELIGGGVRMPRIQQQLSEFFEGKDLSVHLNGDEAMALGAAFRAANLSNSFRVRQVGMTDIASYPVGVRLVDLSASEPKDNDNNDDEVETKQWMKRAALFSESHRLGLRKSVSFSHSNDVSCTFRYDKPSMLPAGVSVQIGKFNITGVEKFVARMADKNLGEPKVTLSFELDSNGIAQIAKAEATLEEEVEVEVEVKKEKKSKKSKKEDGSADSSKAGDEEVEEEEKPVKETRKEMQTKTHREKLTVVRAYETHEPEEGMSVLPMSETIKKDSMRMLTEMEKADNKRSANLEAKNSLETFIYKAHDALSAQESQIKQVTVPEQVESLQSKLEETEEWLYEDGEKVDAAEYKKKMDTLDSDLSAILFRVAEMKELPIAINTAQEYAFSTRELMNEWSTSKPQVTEEERSDVAEKLDELEAWLTESAESQKAAPKHEKPVVASTDVAKKVQGVKKFVAILAKRPKPQPEKTDKNDTEKDGSNTEEETSKEADSEKAEAEKETEEEEKPVDEKDEL
;
A
#
# COMPACT_ATOMS: atom_id res chain seq x y z
N MET A 1 -19.87 -17.47 40.72
CA MET A 1 -18.46 -17.09 40.60
C MET A 1 -17.72 -17.84 39.49
N LYS A 2 -17.90 -19.15 39.26
CA LYS A 2 -17.26 -19.92 38.15
C LYS A 2 -17.79 -19.52 36.76
N THR A 3 -19.09 -19.29 36.63
CA THR A 3 -19.76 -18.85 35.39
C THR A 3 -19.32 -17.44 34.93
N VAL A 4 -19.17 -16.50 35.88
CA VAL A 4 -18.70 -15.12 35.59
C VAL A 4 -17.21 -15.14 35.14
N ARG A 5 -16.38 -16.01 35.72
CA ARG A 5 -14.97 -16.17 35.30
C ARG A 5 -14.85 -16.82 33.93
N MET A 6 -15.76 -17.72 33.56
CA MET A 6 -15.78 -18.34 32.23
C MET A 6 -16.28 -17.37 31.16
N LEU A 7 -17.27 -16.49 31.48
CA LEU A 7 -17.71 -15.43 30.57
C LEU A 7 -16.62 -14.36 30.38
N LEU A 8 -15.90 -13.99 31.45
CA LEU A 8 -14.78 -13.05 31.39
C LEU A 8 -13.58 -13.64 30.62
N ALA A 9 -13.34 -14.96 30.71
CA ALA A 9 -12.30 -15.64 29.93
C ALA A 9 -12.70 -15.73 28.43
N LEU A 10 -13.99 -15.95 28.13
CA LEU A 10 -14.49 -15.94 26.75
C LEU A 10 -14.52 -14.52 26.16
N LEU A 11 -14.84 -13.50 26.93
CA LEU A 11 -14.73 -12.09 26.54
C LEU A 11 -13.25 -11.67 26.37
N ALA A 12 -12.35 -12.12 27.24
CA ALA A 12 -10.93 -11.83 27.11
C ALA A 12 -10.30 -12.56 25.91
N SER A 13 -10.70 -13.81 25.63
CA SER A 13 -10.26 -14.54 24.41
C SER A 13 -10.87 -13.94 23.13
N GLY A 14 -12.11 -13.45 23.17
CA GLY A 14 -12.73 -12.71 22.08
C GLY A 14 -12.09 -11.35 21.83
N LEU A 15 -11.69 -10.62 22.90
CA LEU A 15 -10.92 -9.37 22.78
C LEU A 15 -9.48 -9.60 22.31
N LEU A 16 -8.82 -10.72 22.70
CA LEU A 16 -7.50 -11.06 22.18
C LEU A 16 -7.55 -11.54 20.73
N ALA A 17 -8.63 -12.19 20.29
CA ALA A 17 -8.81 -12.57 18.88
C ALA A 17 -9.16 -11.35 18.00
N ALA A 18 -9.80 -10.31 18.55
CA ALA A 18 -10.10 -9.06 17.86
C ALA A 18 -8.90 -8.11 17.73
N SER A 19 -7.75 -8.40 18.36
CA SER A 19 -6.57 -7.52 18.35
C SER A 19 -5.39 -8.02 17.50
N MET A 20 -5.51 -9.14 16.80
CA MET A 20 -4.57 -9.52 15.76
C MET A 20 -5.09 -9.07 14.39
N VAL A 21 -5.25 -7.77 14.19
CA VAL A 21 -5.23 -7.21 12.84
C VAL A 21 -3.79 -7.43 12.36
N GLU A 22 -3.59 -8.43 11.53
CA GLU A 22 -2.30 -8.62 10.85
C GLU A 22 -1.94 -7.33 10.16
N ALA A 23 -0.79 -6.76 10.50
CA ALA A 23 -0.33 -5.55 9.84
C ALA A 23 -0.02 -5.88 8.38
N ILE A 24 -0.79 -5.33 7.47
CA ILE A 24 -0.59 -5.44 6.03
C ILE A 24 -0.14 -4.08 5.52
N VAL A 25 0.91 -4.05 4.72
CA VAL A 25 1.44 -2.82 4.12
C VAL A 25 1.56 -2.96 2.61
N ALA A 26 1.57 -1.84 1.91
CA ALA A 26 1.72 -1.83 0.46
C ALA A 26 2.82 -0.85 0.01
N GLY A 27 3.50 -1.23 -1.07
CA GLY A 27 4.34 -0.34 -1.86
C GLY A 27 3.61 -0.04 -3.18
N VAL A 28 3.53 1.23 -3.53
CA VAL A 28 2.83 1.66 -4.74
C VAL A 28 3.78 2.44 -5.63
N ASP A 29 4.03 1.90 -6.81
CA ASP A 29 4.64 2.65 -7.90
C ASP A 29 3.55 3.46 -8.60
N PHE A 30 3.50 4.77 -8.30
CA PHE A 30 2.55 5.70 -8.90
C PHE A 30 3.12 6.30 -10.19
N GLY A 31 3.10 5.52 -11.27
CA GLY A 31 3.63 5.92 -12.57
C GLY A 31 2.75 6.93 -13.32
N GLY A 32 3.32 7.63 -14.31
CA GLY A 32 2.59 8.63 -15.10
C GLY A 32 1.48 8.04 -15.97
N GLU A 33 1.58 6.76 -16.34
CA GLU A 33 0.63 6.06 -17.19
C GLU A 33 -0.02 4.86 -16.51
N PHE A 34 0.73 4.12 -15.71
CA PHE A 34 0.26 2.97 -14.95
C PHE A 34 0.74 3.06 -13.51
N PHE A 35 -0.12 2.71 -12.57
CA PHE A 35 0.30 2.39 -11.23
C PHE A 35 0.37 0.87 -11.02
N LYS A 36 1.25 0.43 -10.10
CA LYS A 36 1.40 -0.96 -9.69
C LYS A 36 1.50 -0.99 -8.17
N ILE A 37 0.99 -2.07 -7.58
CA ILE A 37 0.93 -2.22 -6.14
C ILE A 37 1.57 -3.54 -5.76
N ALA A 38 2.50 -3.50 -4.81
CA ALA A 38 3.05 -4.69 -4.18
C ALA A 38 2.57 -4.77 -2.73
N LEU A 39 2.08 -5.92 -2.34
CA LEU A 39 1.49 -6.19 -1.03
C LEU A 39 2.45 -7.01 -0.17
N VAL A 40 2.52 -6.69 1.12
CA VAL A 40 3.25 -7.47 2.12
C VAL A 40 2.31 -7.89 3.23
N LYS A 41 2.14 -9.20 3.37
CA LYS A 41 1.43 -9.85 4.47
C LYS A 41 2.42 -10.62 5.33
N PRO A 42 2.20 -10.77 6.65
CA PRO A 42 3.05 -11.59 7.49
C PRO A 42 3.09 -13.06 7.03
N GLY A 43 4.29 -13.61 6.88
CA GLY A 43 4.48 -15.01 6.52
C GLY A 43 4.27 -15.37 5.06
N THR A 44 3.98 -14.41 4.18
CA THR A 44 3.86 -14.63 2.73
C THR A 44 4.95 -13.89 1.95
N PRO A 45 5.31 -14.37 0.74
CA PRO A 45 6.13 -13.60 -0.18
C PRO A 45 5.47 -12.27 -0.57
N PHE A 46 6.25 -11.35 -1.11
CA PHE A 46 5.71 -10.10 -1.69
C PHE A 46 4.94 -10.42 -2.96
N GLU A 47 3.73 -9.91 -3.06
CA GLU A 47 2.82 -10.18 -4.17
C GLU A 47 2.44 -8.90 -4.89
N ILE A 48 2.39 -8.95 -6.23
CA ILE A 48 1.84 -7.84 -7.02
C ILE A 48 0.33 -7.98 -7.07
N VAL A 49 -0.35 -6.95 -6.62
CA VAL A 49 -1.82 -6.86 -6.63
C VAL A 49 -2.32 -6.80 -8.07
N THR A 50 -3.27 -7.67 -8.40
CA THR A 50 -3.95 -7.65 -9.69
C THR A 50 -5.25 -6.85 -9.60
N ASN A 51 -5.59 -6.13 -10.67
CA ASN A 51 -6.85 -5.41 -10.78
C ASN A 51 -8.02 -6.35 -11.17
N VAL A 52 -9.22 -5.78 -11.33
CA VAL A 52 -10.45 -6.52 -11.70
C VAL A 52 -10.34 -7.26 -13.05
N HIS A 53 -9.44 -6.85 -13.92
CA HIS A 53 -9.13 -7.50 -15.21
C HIS A 53 -7.94 -8.48 -15.10
N SER A 54 -7.55 -8.89 -13.89
CA SER A 54 -6.40 -9.77 -13.61
C SER A 54 -5.06 -9.24 -14.14
N LYS A 55 -4.93 -7.90 -14.32
CA LYS A 55 -3.69 -7.27 -14.75
C LYS A 55 -2.88 -6.76 -13.55
N ARG A 56 -1.54 -6.89 -13.66
CA ARG A 56 -0.57 -6.48 -12.63
C ARG A 56 -0.24 -4.97 -12.66
N LYS A 57 -0.82 -4.23 -13.58
CA LYS A 57 -0.72 -2.77 -13.73
C LYS A 57 -2.07 -2.20 -14.13
N THR A 58 -2.38 -1.01 -13.62
CA THR A 58 -3.65 -0.31 -13.83
C THR A 58 -3.34 1.08 -14.37
N GLU A 59 -4.09 1.55 -15.36
CA GLU A 59 -3.92 2.89 -15.92
C GLU A 59 -4.17 3.96 -14.85
N THR A 60 -3.27 4.94 -14.77
CA THR A 60 -3.37 6.12 -13.87
C THR A 60 -4.35 7.12 -14.47
N MET A 61 -5.64 6.78 -14.40
CA MET A 61 -6.70 7.50 -15.09
C MET A 61 -8.03 7.37 -14.36
N VAL A 62 -8.83 8.44 -14.42
CA VAL A 62 -10.23 8.46 -14.00
C VAL A 62 -11.09 9.08 -15.10
N ALA A 63 -12.27 8.52 -15.34
CA ALA A 63 -13.23 9.03 -16.31
C ALA A 63 -14.64 9.10 -15.69
N PHE A 64 -15.45 10.00 -16.22
CA PHE A 64 -16.84 10.15 -15.84
C PHE A 64 -17.72 9.83 -17.06
N ASP A 65 -18.59 8.85 -16.91
CA ASP A 65 -19.63 8.52 -17.88
C ASP A 65 -21.02 8.81 -17.25
N GLY A 66 -21.50 10.03 -17.46
CA GLY A 66 -22.61 10.58 -16.68
C GLY A 66 -22.20 10.75 -15.20
N ASP A 67 -22.95 10.09 -14.31
CA ASP A 67 -22.69 10.12 -12.87
C ASP A 67 -21.75 9.00 -12.40
N GLU A 68 -21.30 8.14 -13.30
CA GLU A 68 -20.43 7.00 -13.00
C GLU A 68 -18.97 7.37 -13.13
N ARG A 69 -18.15 6.99 -12.12
CA ARG A 69 -16.70 7.10 -12.19
C ARG A 69 -16.10 5.76 -12.57
N LEU A 70 -15.26 5.80 -13.59
CA LEU A 70 -14.55 4.66 -14.14
C LEU A 70 -13.06 4.86 -13.96
N TYR A 71 -12.31 3.77 -13.80
CA TYR A 71 -10.88 3.79 -13.53
C TYR A 71 -10.14 2.80 -14.44
N GLY A 72 -8.83 2.97 -14.57
CA GLY A 72 -7.98 2.04 -15.28
C GLY A 72 -8.40 1.83 -16.74
N ALA A 73 -8.50 0.58 -17.18
CA ALA A 73 -8.84 0.20 -18.55
C ALA A 73 -10.24 0.68 -18.99
N ASP A 74 -11.20 0.72 -18.06
CA ASP A 74 -12.56 1.20 -18.35
C ASP A 74 -12.54 2.70 -18.58
N ALA A 75 -11.82 3.46 -17.76
CA ALA A 75 -11.59 4.89 -17.98
C ALA A 75 -10.87 5.17 -19.31
N ALA A 76 -9.87 4.36 -19.68
CA ALA A 76 -9.18 4.49 -20.94
C ALA A 76 -10.11 4.25 -22.15
N THR A 77 -11.04 3.31 -22.01
CA THR A 77 -12.06 3.05 -23.04
C THR A 77 -13.01 4.24 -23.22
N VAL A 78 -13.46 4.85 -22.11
CA VAL A 78 -14.27 6.09 -22.15
C VAL A 78 -13.45 7.25 -22.70
N GLY A 79 -12.17 7.35 -22.34
CA GLY A 79 -11.25 8.38 -22.82
C GLY A 79 -11.09 8.46 -24.33
N VAL A 80 -11.27 7.33 -25.03
CA VAL A 80 -11.29 7.34 -26.52
C VAL A 80 -12.63 7.85 -27.06
N ARG A 81 -13.75 7.57 -26.35
CA ARG A 81 -15.10 7.95 -26.80
C ARG A 81 -15.50 9.37 -26.38
N ARG A 82 -15.17 9.74 -25.13
CA ARG A 82 -15.51 11.03 -24.49
C ARG A 82 -14.28 11.64 -23.83
N PRO A 83 -13.27 12.07 -24.60
CA PRO A 83 -11.99 12.49 -24.04
C PRO A 83 -12.06 13.72 -23.12
N GLN A 84 -13.16 14.51 -23.19
CA GLN A 84 -13.37 15.68 -22.32
C GLN A 84 -13.70 15.33 -20.88
N THR A 85 -14.20 14.11 -20.61
CA THR A 85 -14.60 13.64 -19.27
C THR A 85 -13.64 12.59 -18.71
N ALA A 86 -12.51 12.38 -19.35
CA ALA A 86 -11.53 11.35 -18.99
C ALA A 86 -10.16 11.99 -18.75
N TYR A 87 -9.66 11.89 -17.52
CA TYR A 87 -8.48 12.57 -17.02
C TYR A 87 -7.32 11.58 -16.83
N SER A 88 -6.33 11.68 -17.71
CA SER A 88 -5.04 11.00 -17.62
C SER A 88 -3.92 12.04 -17.42
N GLN A 89 -2.68 11.61 -17.23
CA GLN A 89 -1.51 12.48 -17.00
C GLN A 89 -1.66 13.38 -15.75
N ILE A 90 -2.61 13.08 -14.86
CA ILE A 90 -2.96 13.89 -13.67
C ILE A 90 -1.79 14.06 -12.71
N ARG A 91 -0.84 13.12 -12.68
CA ARG A 91 0.39 13.22 -11.89
C ARG A 91 1.22 14.45 -12.26
N ARG A 92 1.24 14.84 -13.54
CA ARG A 92 1.99 16.00 -14.04
C ARG A 92 1.39 17.33 -13.58
N LEU A 93 0.13 17.35 -13.14
CA LEU A 93 -0.59 18.54 -12.69
C LEU A 93 -0.44 18.79 -11.18
N LEU A 94 0.08 17.82 -10.43
CA LEU A 94 0.25 17.95 -8.98
C LEU A 94 1.26 19.06 -8.63
N GLY A 95 0.85 20.00 -7.80
CA GLY A 95 1.74 21.05 -7.28
C GLY A 95 2.34 21.96 -8.36
N THR A 96 1.68 22.08 -9.52
CA THR A 96 2.10 22.90 -10.66
C THR A 96 1.12 24.05 -10.92
N THR A 97 1.50 24.97 -11.79
CA THR A 97 0.69 26.11 -12.24
C THR A 97 0.58 26.11 -13.77
N LEU A 98 -0.29 26.94 -14.34
CA LEU A 98 -0.39 27.08 -15.81
C LEU A 98 0.86 27.66 -16.48
N SER A 99 1.76 28.27 -15.71
CA SER A 99 3.06 28.75 -16.23
C SER A 99 4.10 27.65 -16.41
N ASP A 100 3.80 26.43 -15.95
CA ASP A 100 4.67 25.27 -16.15
C ASP A 100 4.61 24.84 -17.63
N PRO A 101 5.74 24.82 -18.37
CA PRO A 101 5.77 24.43 -19.78
C PRO A 101 5.24 23.01 -20.03
N GLN A 102 5.38 22.09 -19.09
CA GLN A 102 4.85 20.73 -19.23
C GLN A 102 3.32 20.72 -19.20
N VAL A 103 2.70 21.65 -18.46
CA VAL A 103 1.25 21.81 -18.42
C VAL A 103 0.73 22.41 -19.72
N SER A 104 1.41 23.45 -20.25
CA SER A 104 1.07 24.02 -21.57
C SER A 104 1.21 22.98 -22.68
N ALA A 105 2.28 22.19 -22.66
CA ALA A 105 2.50 21.12 -23.64
C ALA A 105 1.38 20.07 -23.67
N LEU A 106 0.75 19.76 -22.52
CA LEU A 106 -0.41 18.86 -22.50
C LEU A 106 -1.57 19.34 -23.39
N LEU A 107 -1.82 20.65 -23.41
CA LEU A 107 -2.90 21.24 -24.18
C LEU A 107 -2.49 21.51 -25.63
N ASP A 108 -1.36 22.15 -25.82
CA ASP A 108 -0.91 22.73 -27.10
C ASP A 108 -0.24 21.67 -28.00
N GLU A 109 0.63 20.83 -27.41
CA GLU A 109 1.38 19.83 -28.17
C GLU A 109 0.74 18.44 -28.14
N GLU A 110 0.22 18.02 -26.97
CA GLU A 110 -0.34 16.67 -26.78
C GLU A 110 -1.84 16.62 -27.05
N HIS A 111 -2.49 17.77 -27.29
CA HIS A 111 -3.89 17.92 -27.67
C HIS A 111 -4.86 17.24 -26.68
N PHE A 112 -4.59 17.32 -25.38
CA PHE A 112 -5.56 16.89 -24.38
C PHE A 112 -6.68 17.93 -24.25
N PRO A 113 -7.95 17.53 -24.29
CA PRO A 113 -9.07 18.46 -24.31
C PRO A 113 -9.49 18.89 -22.89
N TYR A 114 -8.53 19.23 -22.03
CA TYR A 114 -8.79 19.65 -20.65
C TYR A 114 -9.07 21.15 -20.59
N ASP A 115 -10.06 21.54 -19.78
CA ASP A 115 -10.30 22.93 -19.42
C ASP A 115 -9.66 23.19 -18.05
N LEU A 116 -8.45 23.76 -18.08
CA LEU A 116 -7.65 24.02 -16.88
C LEU A 116 -7.93 25.43 -16.36
N VAL A 117 -8.08 25.54 -15.04
CA VAL A 117 -8.27 26.82 -14.33
C VAL A 117 -7.31 26.94 -13.16
N GLN A 118 -6.91 28.19 -12.88
CA GLN A 118 -6.05 28.49 -11.72
C GLN A 118 -6.88 28.64 -10.45
N ASN A 119 -6.41 28.02 -9.38
CA ASN A 119 -6.91 28.27 -8.04
C ASN A 119 -6.10 29.40 -7.39
N ALA A 120 -6.60 30.63 -7.48
CA ALA A 120 -5.92 31.80 -6.95
C ALA A 120 -5.67 31.75 -5.43
N SER A 121 -6.55 31.09 -4.67
CA SER A 121 -6.40 30.94 -3.21
C SER A 121 -5.26 30.01 -2.80
N ARG A 122 -4.73 29.24 -3.77
CA ARG A 122 -3.62 28.30 -3.56
C ARG A 122 -2.39 28.61 -4.42
N GLY A 123 -2.16 29.91 -4.71
CA GLY A 123 -0.99 30.33 -5.49
C GLY A 123 -1.02 29.89 -6.95
N GLY A 124 -2.22 29.74 -7.53
CA GLY A 124 -2.37 29.41 -8.95
C GLY A 124 -2.25 27.91 -9.27
N THR A 125 -2.42 27.01 -8.29
CA THR A 125 -2.51 25.57 -8.54
C THR A 125 -3.61 25.24 -9.53
N ILE A 126 -3.48 24.13 -10.23
CA ILE A 126 -4.37 23.73 -11.30
C ILE A 126 -5.60 23.01 -10.77
N SER A 127 -6.76 23.40 -11.27
CA SER A 127 -8.01 22.65 -11.21
C SER A 127 -8.51 22.36 -12.63
N LEU A 128 -9.18 21.22 -12.80
CA LEU A 128 -9.76 20.78 -14.07
C LEU A 128 -11.26 20.95 -14.01
N LYS A 129 -11.83 21.73 -14.92
CA LYS A 129 -13.28 21.86 -15.02
C LYS A 129 -13.91 20.56 -15.49
N HIS A 130 -15.02 20.21 -14.86
CA HIS A 130 -15.86 19.08 -15.22
C HIS A 130 -17.31 19.55 -15.43
N GLY A 131 -17.76 19.52 -16.67
CA GLY A 131 -19.07 20.06 -17.00
C GLY A 131 -19.13 21.59 -16.84
N LYS A 132 -20.28 22.13 -16.39
CA LYS A 132 -20.50 23.57 -16.30
C LYS A 132 -20.15 24.17 -14.94
N ASP A 133 -20.42 23.41 -13.86
CA ASP A 133 -20.47 23.97 -12.50
C ASP A 133 -19.48 23.31 -11.54
N GLN A 134 -18.69 22.35 -12.00
CA GLN A 134 -17.77 21.59 -11.16
C GLN A 134 -16.34 21.73 -11.65
N ALA A 135 -15.40 21.76 -10.72
CA ALA A 135 -13.98 21.66 -11.01
C ALA A 135 -13.29 20.82 -9.93
N PHE A 136 -12.37 19.95 -10.33
CA PHE A 136 -11.57 19.14 -9.45
C PHE A 136 -10.14 19.65 -9.37
N GLN A 137 -9.59 19.77 -8.18
CA GLN A 137 -8.17 20.01 -8.00
C GLN A 137 -7.37 18.78 -8.46
N ALA A 138 -6.13 18.98 -8.91
CA ALA A 138 -5.29 17.87 -9.35
C ALA A 138 -5.14 16.79 -8.26
N GLU A 139 -5.00 17.22 -7.00
CA GLU A 139 -4.91 16.33 -5.84
C GLU A 139 -6.19 15.50 -5.64
N GLU A 140 -7.37 16.05 -5.94
CA GLU A 140 -8.65 15.34 -5.83
C GLU A 140 -8.78 14.24 -6.88
N LEU A 141 -8.35 14.49 -8.13
CA LEU A 141 -8.33 13.47 -9.18
C LEU A 141 -7.34 12.34 -8.85
N VAL A 142 -6.16 12.69 -8.34
CA VAL A 142 -5.19 11.68 -7.88
C VAL A 142 -5.74 10.90 -6.69
N ALA A 143 -6.42 11.56 -5.76
CA ALA A 143 -7.06 10.90 -4.62
C ALA A 143 -8.17 9.94 -5.04
N MET A 144 -8.92 10.22 -6.11
CA MET A 144 -9.89 9.28 -6.69
C MET A 144 -9.18 8.02 -7.19
N VAL A 145 -8.04 8.16 -7.88
CA VAL A 145 -7.23 7.02 -8.33
C VAL A 145 -6.66 6.24 -7.12
N PHE A 146 -6.21 6.92 -6.07
CA PHE A 146 -5.74 6.26 -4.85
C PHE A 146 -6.86 5.54 -4.08
N ALA A 147 -8.07 6.11 -4.04
CA ALA A 147 -9.23 5.43 -3.46
C ALA A 147 -9.55 4.14 -4.21
N HIS A 148 -9.50 4.16 -5.56
CA HIS A 148 -9.64 2.96 -6.38
C HIS A 148 -8.51 1.96 -6.15
N ALA A 149 -7.25 2.41 -6.13
CA ALA A 149 -6.09 1.56 -5.81
C ALA A 149 -6.23 0.90 -4.43
N ARG A 150 -6.73 1.64 -3.42
CA ARG A 150 -7.03 1.13 -2.09
C ARG A 150 -8.14 0.06 -2.13
N GLN A 151 -9.18 0.27 -2.92
CA GLN A 151 -10.26 -0.71 -3.08
C GLN A 151 -9.73 -2.02 -3.68
N ILE A 152 -8.97 -1.95 -4.78
CA ILE A 152 -8.31 -3.12 -5.39
C ILE A 152 -7.43 -3.84 -4.37
N THR A 153 -6.60 -3.08 -3.64
CA THR A 153 -5.68 -3.63 -2.65
C THR A 153 -6.42 -4.33 -1.50
N ASN A 154 -7.48 -3.72 -0.98
CA ASN A 154 -8.30 -4.30 0.07
C ASN A 154 -9.01 -5.59 -0.38
N THR A 155 -9.53 -5.61 -1.61
CA THR A 155 -10.16 -6.80 -2.21
C THR A 155 -9.15 -7.93 -2.37
N PHE A 156 -7.95 -7.64 -2.90
CA PHE A 156 -6.88 -8.63 -3.07
C PHE A 156 -6.32 -9.13 -1.73
N ALA A 157 -6.21 -8.24 -0.75
CA ALA A 157 -5.73 -8.57 0.59
C ALA A 157 -6.76 -9.30 1.46
N GLU A 158 -8.06 -9.22 1.10
CA GLU A 158 -9.21 -9.61 1.92
C GLU A 158 -9.25 -8.87 3.29
N ALA A 159 -8.58 -7.74 3.37
CA ALA A 159 -8.43 -6.94 4.57
C ALA A 159 -8.13 -5.47 4.24
N PRO A 160 -8.43 -4.51 5.15
CA PRO A 160 -8.13 -3.11 4.94
C PRO A 160 -6.61 -2.84 5.00
N VAL A 161 -6.05 -2.28 3.94
CA VAL A 161 -4.64 -1.90 3.81
C VAL A 161 -4.52 -0.38 3.74
N LYS A 162 -4.04 0.24 4.81
CA LYS A 162 -3.98 1.71 4.93
C LYS A 162 -2.57 2.27 4.84
N ASP A 163 -1.55 1.48 5.14
CA ASP A 163 -0.16 1.90 5.29
C ASP A 163 0.61 1.65 4.00
N TRP A 164 0.99 2.75 3.34
CA TRP A 164 1.63 2.70 2.04
C TRP A 164 2.99 3.42 2.02
N VAL A 165 3.88 2.95 1.16
CA VAL A 165 5.02 3.72 0.65
C VAL A 165 4.75 4.01 -0.82
N LEU A 166 4.87 5.28 -1.21
CA LEU A 166 4.63 5.74 -2.57
C LEU A 166 5.95 6.08 -3.27
N THR A 167 6.11 5.68 -4.51
CA THR A 167 7.22 6.17 -5.34
C THR A 167 6.95 7.58 -5.86
N VAL A 168 8.02 8.34 -6.02
CA VAL A 168 7.99 9.68 -6.62
C VAL A 168 9.15 9.84 -7.61
N PRO A 169 8.98 10.58 -8.71
CA PRO A 169 10.10 10.95 -9.55
C PRO A 169 11.16 11.72 -8.75
N THR A 170 12.41 11.45 -9.04
CA THR A 170 13.55 12.08 -8.36
C THR A 170 13.49 13.61 -8.45
N PHE A 171 13.03 14.14 -9.59
CA PHE A 171 12.94 15.58 -9.87
C PHE A 171 11.71 16.27 -9.27
N PHE A 172 10.81 15.56 -8.57
CA PHE A 172 9.66 16.20 -7.94
C PHE A 172 10.09 17.28 -6.96
N SER A 173 9.54 18.49 -7.18
CA SER A 173 9.69 19.63 -6.29
C SER A 173 9.03 19.39 -4.91
N GLN A 174 9.31 20.24 -3.96
CA GLN A 174 8.66 20.22 -2.63
C GLN A 174 7.13 20.33 -2.75
N ALA A 175 6.64 21.20 -3.64
CA ALA A 175 5.21 21.39 -3.88
C ALA A 175 4.56 20.12 -4.44
N GLN A 176 5.20 19.44 -5.40
CA GLN A 176 4.70 18.20 -5.99
C GLN A 176 4.67 17.05 -4.99
N ARG A 177 5.73 16.91 -4.16
CA ARG A 177 5.77 15.88 -3.09
C ARG A 177 4.68 16.11 -2.05
N GLN A 178 4.45 17.37 -1.65
CA GLN A 178 3.39 17.72 -0.71
C GLN A 178 2.00 17.49 -1.31
N ALA A 179 1.76 17.88 -2.56
CA ALA A 179 0.49 17.63 -3.24
C ALA A 179 0.16 16.14 -3.35
N LEU A 180 1.17 15.28 -3.56
CA LEU A 180 0.99 13.84 -3.57
C LEU A 180 0.60 13.30 -2.18
N LEU A 181 1.22 13.81 -1.11
CA LEU A 181 0.86 13.46 0.27
C LEU A 181 -0.57 13.93 0.61
N ASP A 182 -0.94 15.15 0.20
CA ASP A 182 -2.29 15.69 0.38
C ASP A 182 -3.33 14.81 -0.36
N ALA A 183 -3.04 14.38 -1.60
CA ALA A 183 -3.89 13.47 -2.36
C ALA A 183 -4.05 12.10 -1.68
N ALA A 184 -2.98 11.54 -1.13
CA ALA A 184 -3.04 10.29 -0.39
C ALA A 184 -3.88 10.42 0.90
N GLU A 185 -3.69 11.51 1.65
CA GLU A 185 -4.44 11.78 2.88
C GLU A 185 -5.95 11.90 2.60
N ILE A 186 -6.36 12.68 1.60
CA ILE A 186 -7.78 12.84 1.25
C ILE A 186 -8.41 11.55 0.70
N SER A 187 -7.61 10.61 0.17
CA SER A 187 -8.07 9.28 -0.22
C SER A 187 -8.22 8.29 0.96
N GLY A 188 -7.78 8.68 2.17
CA GLY A 188 -7.78 7.82 3.36
C GLY A 188 -6.61 6.83 3.42
N VAL A 189 -5.55 7.07 2.66
CA VAL A 189 -4.29 6.31 2.69
C VAL A 189 -3.30 6.99 3.64
N ARG A 190 -2.64 6.21 4.50
CA ARG A 190 -1.56 6.68 5.35
C ARG A 190 -0.22 6.41 4.68
N VAL A 191 0.46 7.45 4.25
CA VAL A 191 1.80 7.32 3.67
C VAL A 191 2.83 7.23 4.78
N LEU A 192 3.55 6.11 4.84
CA LEU A 192 4.66 5.89 5.77
C LEU A 192 5.92 6.63 5.32
N SER A 193 6.17 6.67 4.01
CA SER A 193 7.28 7.39 3.40
C SER A 193 7.04 7.54 1.88
N LEU A 194 7.57 8.62 1.32
CA LEU A 194 7.87 8.68 -0.11
C LEU A 194 9.24 8.06 -0.36
N ILE A 195 9.44 7.49 -1.55
CA ILE A 195 10.73 6.97 -2.00
C ILE A 195 10.93 7.35 -3.47
N ASN A 196 12.14 7.77 -3.86
CA ASN A 196 12.42 8.06 -5.27
C ASN A 196 12.33 6.77 -6.12
N GLU A 197 11.83 6.87 -7.36
CA GLU A 197 11.58 5.73 -8.25
C GLU A 197 12.83 4.84 -8.41
N ASN A 198 13.98 5.42 -8.76
CA ASN A 198 15.22 4.65 -8.93
C ASN A 198 15.78 4.12 -7.61
N THR A 199 15.58 4.84 -6.50
CA THR A 199 15.96 4.38 -5.16
C THR A 199 15.15 3.17 -4.73
N ALA A 200 13.85 3.11 -5.08
CA ALA A 200 13.02 1.95 -4.85
C ALA A 200 13.53 0.73 -5.65
N ALA A 201 13.90 0.91 -6.92
CA ALA A 201 14.50 -0.14 -7.73
C ALA A 201 15.86 -0.60 -7.18
N ALA A 202 16.71 0.33 -6.74
CA ALA A 202 17.98 0.02 -6.09
C ALA A 202 17.78 -0.77 -4.78
N LEU A 203 16.75 -0.43 -4.01
CA LEU A 203 16.39 -1.16 -2.81
C LEU A 203 15.96 -2.60 -3.13
N GLN A 204 15.15 -2.80 -4.18
CA GLN A 204 14.74 -4.13 -4.64
C GLN A 204 15.96 -4.96 -5.08
N LEU A 205 16.93 -4.37 -5.77
CA LEU A 205 18.17 -5.05 -6.12
C LEU A 205 18.99 -5.42 -4.87
N ALA A 206 19.15 -4.50 -3.91
CA ALA A 206 19.91 -4.70 -2.68
C ALA A 206 19.34 -5.80 -1.78
N VAL A 207 18.02 -6.04 -1.84
CA VAL A 207 17.37 -7.13 -1.08
C VAL A 207 17.86 -8.50 -1.54
N HIS A 208 18.10 -8.68 -2.83
CA HIS A 208 18.52 -9.96 -3.42
C HIS A 208 20.05 -10.09 -3.48
N ALA A 209 20.77 -8.98 -3.51
CA ALA A 209 22.21 -8.98 -3.62
C ALA A 209 22.88 -9.29 -2.26
N SER A 210 24.04 -9.93 -2.34
CA SER A 210 24.96 -10.12 -1.21
C SER A 210 26.35 -9.70 -1.66
N TYR A 211 26.93 -8.77 -0.92
CA TYR A 211 28.29 -8.28 -1.18
C TYR A 211 29.19 -8.71 -0.02
N ASP A 212 30.45 -9.03 -0.28
CA ASP A 212 31.41 -9.25 0.79
C ASP A 212 31.83 -7.87 1.36
N PRO A 213 31.91 -7.67 2.68
CA PRO A 213 32.38 -6.42 3.27
C PRO A 213 33.83 -6.03 2.87
N GLU A 214 34.63 -6.99 2.40
CA GLU A 214 36.00 -6.78 1.95
C GLU A 214 36.10 -6.42 0.45
N ASP A 215 35.01 -6.63 -0.30
CA ASP A 215 34.95 -6.28 -1.73
C ASP A 215 34.89 -4.77 -1.92
N LYS A 216 35.38 -4.32 -3.09
CA LYS A 216 35.17 -2.94 -3.53
C LYS A 216 33.70 -2.69 -3.74
N PRO A 217 33.17 -1.52 -3.29
CA PRO A 217 31.80 -1.13 -3.60
C PRO A 217 31.53 -1.16 -5.10
N LYS A 218 30.37 -1.73 -5.49
CA LYS A 218 29.92 -1.75 -6.89
C LYS A 218 29.14 -0.48 -7.21
N LYS A 219 29.45 0.15 -8.32
CA LYS A 219 28.71 1.29 -8.86
C LYS A 219 27.75 0.83 -9.95
N ILE A 220 26.47 0.95 -9.68
CA ILE A 220 25.38 0.52 -10.57
C ILE A 220 24.63 1.75 -11.06
N LEU A 221 24.48 1.87 -12.36
CA LEU A 221 23.71 2.90 -13.00
C LEU A 221 22.30 2.38 -13.28
N PHE A 222 21.29 3.03 -12.75
CA PHE A 222 19.87 2.77 -13.01
C PHE A 222 19.38 3.72 -14.11
N TYR A 223 19.03 3.16 -15.25
CA TYR A 223 18.46 3.89 -16.38
C TYR A 223 16.96 3.62 -16.45
N ASN A 224 16.15 4.58 -16.06
CA ASN A 224 14.70 4.47 -15.97
C ASN A 224 14.03 5.35 -17.04
N LEU A 225 13.67 4.76 -18.18
CA LEU A 225 12.84 5.42 -19.18
C LEU A 225 11.39 5.02 -19.00
N GLY A 226 10.67 5.85 -18.25
CA GLY A 226 9.24 5.70 -17.99
C GLY A 226 8.36 6.19 -19.14
N SER A 227 7.08 6.37 -18.85
CA SER A 227 6.12 6.94 -19.81
C SER A 227 6.31 8.44 -20.01
N THR A 228 6.61 9.19 -18.94
CA THR A 228 6.62 10.67 -18.97
C THR A 228 8.00 11.28 -18.79
N SER A 229 8.97 10.53 -18.28
CA SER A 229 10.31 11.04 -17.98
C SER A 229 11.39 9.98 -18.14
N LEU A 230 12.63 10.45 -18.34
CA LEU A 230 13.85 9.67 -18.21
C LEU A 230 14.57 10.10 -16.92
N GLN A 231 14.92 9.12 -16.07
CA GLN A 231 15.67 9.33 -14.85
C GLN A 231 16.90 8.41 -14.83
N VAL A 232 18.03 8.95 -14.47
CA VAL A 232 19.29 8.21 -14.31
C VAL A 232 19.79 8.43 -12.90
N SER A 233 20.13 7.35 -12.21
CA SER A 233 20.74 7.41 -10.87
C SER A 233 21.94 6.50 -10.82
N ILE A 234 23.01 6.93 -10.19
CA ILE A 234 24.17 6.09 -9.90
C ILE A 234 24.16 5.81 -8.40
N ALA A 235 24.21 4.54 -8.05
CA ALA A 235 24.26 4.11 -6.65
C ALA A 235 25.47 3.21 -6.40
N GLU A 236 26.08 3.37 -5.23
CA GLU A 236 27.20 2.56 -4.77
C GLU A 236 26.69 1.51 -3.80
N PHE A 237 26.92 0.24 -4.13
CA PHE A 237 26.50 -0.91 -3.34
C PHE A 237 27.66 -1.53 -2.60
N SER A 238 27.46 -1.80 -1.32
CA SER A 238 28.44 -2.41 -0.43
C SER A 238 27.77 -3.24 0.66
N SER A 239 28.55 -3.79 1.57
CA SER A 239 28.06 -4.42 2.80
C SER A 239 28.67 -3.79 4.03
N GLN A 240 27.91 -3.74 5.10
CA GLN A 240 28.34 -3.19 6.38
C GLN A 240 28.09 -4.19 7.50
N VAL A 241 29.07 -4.31 8.39
CA VAL A 241 28.91 -5.11 9.61
C VAL A 241 28.27 -4.27 10.70
N VAL A 242 27.08 -4.65 11.14
CA VAL A 242 26.31 -3.96 12.20
C VAL A 242 26.13 -4.86 13.42
N PRO A 243 26.06 -4.29 14.64
CA PRO A 243 25.77 -5.06 15.84
C PRO A 243 24.40 -5.74 15.78
N ASP A 244 24.31 -7.00 16.14
CA ASP A 244 23.08 -7.79 16.26
C ASP A 244 22.93 -8.34 17.68
N GLY A 245 22.41 -7.50 18.58
CA GLY A 245 22.28 -7.83 20.00
C GLY A 245 23.60 -7.85 20.76
N PHE A 246 23.64 -8.60 21.88
CA PHE A 246 24.81 -8.64 22.76
C PHE A 246 25.88 -9.58 22.20
N LYS A 247 27.02 -9.04 21.71
CA LYS A 247 28.20 -9.77 21.21
C LYS A 247 28.03 -10.53 19.88
N LYS A 248 27.02 -10.19 19.06
CA LYS A 248 26.91 -10.73 17.71
C LYS A 248 26.95 -9.58 16.70
N ASN A 249 27.56 -9.85 15.57
CA ASN A 249 27.54 -8.96 14.41
C ASN A 249 26.82 -9.66 13.27
N LYS A 250 26.12 -8.88 12.43
CA LYS A 250 25.59 -9.36 11.17
C LYS A 250 26.01 -8.44 10.03
N THR A 251 26.19 -9.00 8.86
CA THR A 251 26.42 -8.25 7.64
C THR A 251 25.09 -7.87 7.01
N ILE A 252 24.92 -6.60 6.66
CA ILE A 252 23.77 -6.10 5.92
C ILE A 252 24.26 -5.49 4.60
N SER A 253 23.50 -5.70 3.54
CA SER A 253 23.71 -4.96 2.29
C SER A 253 23.36 -3.50 2.50
N THR A 254 24.13 -2.60 1.90
CA THR A 254 23.90 -1.15 1.94
C THR A 254 24.05 -0.58 0.54
N PHE A 255 23.32 0.47 0.25
CA PHE A 255 23.57 1.28 -0.92
C PHE A 255 23.40 2.76 -0.64
N GLU A 256 24.12 3.57 -1.38
CA GLU A 256 24.04 5.02 -1.35
C GLU A 256 23.89 5.57 -2.76
N THR A 257 22.85 6.37 -2.99
CA THR A 257 22.71 7.13 -4.24
C THR A 257 23.78 8.23 -4.25
N ILE A 258 24.63 8.27 -5.27
CA ILE A 258 25.73 9.24 -5.37
C ILE A 258 25.43 10.36 -6.35
N SER A 259 24.61 10.10 -7.39
CA SER A 259 24.16 11.13 -8.30
C SER A 259 22.81 10.83 -8.91
N ASN A 260 22.09 11.89 -9.27
CA ASN A 260 20.81 11.85 -9.98
C ASN A 260 20.83 12.84 -11.14
N ALA A 261 20.30 12.42 -12.28
CA ALA A 261 20.03 13.26 -13.43
C ALA A 261 18.73 12.83 -14.12
N TRP A 262 18.10 13.71 -14.87
CA TRP A 262 16.82 13.43 -15.51
C TRP A 262 16.55 14.32 -16.73
N ASP A 263 15.60 13.87 -17.54
CA ASP A 263 14.84 14.68 -18.48
C ASP A 263 13.36 14.45 -18.18
N GLU A 264 12.72 15.46 -17.58
CA GLU A 264 11.34 15.37 -17.08
C GLU A 264 10.30 15.39 -18.20
N SER A 265 10.69 15.76 -19.42
CA SER A 265 9.85 15.83 -20.61
C SER A 265 10.07 14.70 -21.60
N LEU A 266 11.05 13.81 -21.36
CA LEU A 266 11.41 12.71 -22.26
C LEU A 266 10.97 11.38 -21.69
N GLY A 267 9.89 10.82 -22.20
CA GLY A 267 9.38 9.49 -21.87
C GLY A 267 8.72 8.81 -23.05
N GLY A 268 8.28 7.57 -22.87
CA GLY A 268 7.64 6.79 -23.93
C GLY A 268 6.45 7.49 -24.60
N ALA A 269 5.73 8.36 -23.87
CA ALA A 269 4.61 9.14 -24.41
C ALA A 269 5.03 10.18 -25.45
N LYS A 270 6.26 10.69 -25.40
CA LYS A 270 6.74 11.62 -26.47
C LYS A 270 6.96 10.89 -27.79
N PHE A 271 7.42 9.64 -27.75
CA PHE A 271 7.52 8.79 -28.95
C PHE A 271 6.12 8.43 -29.49
N ASP A 272 5.14 8.18 -28.62
CA ASP A 272 3.75 8.00 -29.02
C ASP A 272 3.20 9.25 -29.69
N LEU A 273 3.54 10.44 -29.15
CA LEU A 273 3.12 11.72 -29.71
C LEU A 273 3.69 11.95 -31.11
N ARG A 274 5.01 11.69 -31.35
CA ARG A 274 5.60 11.78 -32.70
C ARG A 274 4.84 10.96 -33.71
N LEU A 275 4.48 9.73 -33.31
CA LEU A 275 3.72 8.84 -34.14
C LEU A 275 2.27 9.32 -34.34
N ALA A 276 1.63 9.80 -33.27
CA ALA A 276 0.28 10.35 -33.34
C ALA A 276 0.20 11.57 -34.27
N GLU A 277 1.17 12.50 -34.18
CA GLU A 277 1.30 13.66 -35.05
C GLU A 277 1.47 13.29 -36.53
N TYR A 278 2.31 12.29 -36.80
CA TYR A 278 2.49 11.78 -38.17
C TYR A 278 1.18 11.21 -38.71
N LEU A 279 0.50 10.33 -37.96
CA LEU A 279 -0.78 9.73 -38.36
C LEU A 279 -1.88 10.79 -38.51
N ALA A 280 -1.92 11.80 -37.63
CA ALA A 280 -2.85 12.90 -37.71
C ALA A 280 -2.61 13.77 -38.95
N THR A 281 -1.35 14.04 -39.32
CA THR A 281 -0.98 14.78 -40.52
C THR A 281 -1.42 14.03 -41.78
N GLU A 282 -1.06 12.74 -41.89
CA GLU A 282 -1.41 11.90 -43.04
C GLU A 282 -2.95 11.81 -43.24
N PHE A 283 -3.71 11.67 -42.14
CA PHE A 283 -5.16 11.62 -42.22
C PHE A 283 -5.76 13.00 -42.55
N SER A 284 -5.22 14.08 -41.97
CA SER A 284 -5.68 15.46 -42.24
C SER A 284 -5.50 15.85 -43.72
N GLU A 285 -4.39 15.46 -44.34
CA GLU A 285 -4.14 15.62 -45.77
C GLU A 285 -5.17 14.88 -46.62
N LYS A 286 -5.55 13.65 -46.23
CA LYS A 286 -6.57 12.86 -46.92
C LYS A 286 -7.95 13.49 -46.88
N ILE A 287 -8.35 14.16 -45.75
CA ILE A 287 -9.68 14.72 -45.57
C ILE A 287 -9.77 16.22 -45.86
N GLY A 288 -8.63 16.92 -45.94
CA GLY A 288 -8.54 18.39 -46.15
C GLY A 288 -8.90 19.23 -44.93
N GLU A 289 -8.90 18.61 -43.71
CA GLU A 289 -9.23 19.28 -42.44
C GLU A 289 -8.25 18.86 -41.37
N ASP A 290 -7.82 19.76 -40.49
CA ASP A 290 -6.90 19.46 -39.39
C ASP A 290 -7.57 18.70 -38.26
N ILE A 291 -7.35 17.38 -38.21
CA ILE A 291 -7.98 16.45 -37.26
C ILE A 291 -7.55 16.67 -35.80
N ARG A 292 -6.41 17.34 -35.56
CA ARG A 292 -5.90 17.63 -34.21
C ARG A 292 -6.85 18.49 -33.39
N LYS A 293 -7.68 19.31 -34.08
CA LYS A 293 -8.70 20.16 -33.45
C LYS A 293 -9.93 19.41 -32.98
N VAL A 294 -10.06 18.11 -33.33
CA VAL A 294 -11.21 17.30 -33.00
C VAL A 294 -10.84 16.25 -31.94
N ALA A 295 -11.28 16.44 -30.72
CA ALA A 295 -10.84 15.68 -29.55
C ALA A 295 -11.00 14.16 -29.68
N ARG A 296 -12.14 13.64 -30.19
CA ARG A 296 -12.42 12.21 -30.27
C ARG A 296 -11.54 11.47 -31.30
N PRO A 297 -11.42 11.91 -32.55
CA PRO A 297 -10.47 11.31 -33.49
C PRO A 297 -9.04 11.38 -33.00
N MET A 298 -8.60 12.52 -32.43
CA MET A 298 -7.25 12.64 -31.88
C MET A 298 -6.98 11.69 -30.73
N ALA A 299 -7.96 11.44 -29.86
CA ALA A 299 -7.86 10.41 -28.81
C ALA A 299 -7.73 9.00 -29.37
N LYS A 300 -8.46 8.65 -30.47
CA LYS A 300 -8.30 7.37 -31.19
C LYS A 300 -6.89 7.24 -31.80
N ILE A 301 -6.38 8.31 -32.43
CA ILE A 301 -5.04 8.33 -33.02
C ILE A 301 -3.97 8.14 -31.96
N ARG A 302 -4.05 8.84 -30.80
CA ARG A 302 -3.10 8.64 -29.69
C ARG A 302 -3.12 7.21 -29.16
N ALA A 303 -4.31 6.62 -28.96
CA ALA A 303 -4.43 5.24 -28.51
C ALA A 303 -3.82 4.23 -29.53
N GLN A 304 -4.04 4.46 -30.82
CA GLN A 304 -3.46 3.64 -31.89
C GLN A 304 -1.95 3.82 -32.00
N ALA A 305 -1.44 5.06 -31.88
CA ALA A 305 -0.01 5.35 -31.91
C ALA A 305 0.74 4.61 -30.80
N LYS A 306 0.21 4.63 -29.57
CA LYS A 306 0.74 3.87 -28.43
C LYS A 306 0.80 2.36 -28.70
N LYS A 307 -0.28 1.79 -29.25
CA LYS A 307 -0.33 0.38 -29.64
C LYS A 307 0.70 0.07 -30.72
N THR A 308 0.79 0.92 -31.75
CA THR A 308 1.73 0.79 -32.87
C THR A 308 3.18 0.82 -32.41
N LYS A 309 3.56 1.81 -31.56
CA LYS A 309 4.90 1.88 -30.96
C LYS A 309 5.25 0.60 -30.18
N THR A 310 4.30 0.11 -29.40
CA THR A 310 4.51 -1.10 -28.59
C THR A 310 4.82 -2.32 -29.46
N VAL A 311 4.10 -2.48 -30.58
CA VAL A 311 4.33 -3.58 -31.52
C VAL A 311 5.66 -3.38 -32.27
N LEU A 312 6.00 -2.14 -32.66
CA LEU A 312 7.27 -1.84 -33.36
C LEU A 312 8.50 -2.06 -32.47
N SER A 313 8.36 -2.21 -31.15
CA SER A 313 9.47 -2.64 -30.29
C SER A 313 9.91 -4.10 -30.57
N ALA A 314 9.00 -4.94 -31.02
CA ALA A 314 9.26 -6.34 -31.40
C ALA A 314 9.34 -6.53 -32.94
N ASN A 315 8.42 -5.91 -33.67
CA ASN A 315 8.26 -6.07 -35.11
C ASN A 315 8.94 -4.92 -35.88
N GLU A 316 9.30 -5.15 -37.13
CA GLU A 316 9.86 -4.12 -38.01
C GLU A 316 8.79 -3.27 -38.70
N GLU A 317 7.58 -3.82 -38.91
CA GLU A 317 6.46 -3.15 -39.56
C GLU A 317 5.13 -3.61 -38.98
N ILE A 318 4.13 -2.73 -38.99
CA ILE A 318 2.77 -3.02 -38.58
C ILE A 318 1.76 -2.24 -39.43
N PRO A 319 0.66 -2.87 -39.92
CA PRO A 319 -0.46 -2.17 -40.51
C PRO A 319 -1.22 -1.39 -39.45
N VAL A 320 -1.55 -0.13 -39.73
CA VAL A 320 -2.33 0.77 -38.86
C VAL A 320 -3.71 0.92 -39.46
N VAL A 321 -4.71 0.42 -38.77
CA VAL A 321 -6.14 0.43 -39.20
C VAL A 321 -6.99 1.12 -38.17
N MET A 322 -7.69 2.16 -38.58
CA MET A 322 -8.67 2.88 -37.73
C MET A 322 -10.00 3.03 -38.49
N GLN A 323 -10.99 2.22 -38.10
CA GLN A 323 -12.31 2.27 -38.70
C GLN A 323 -13.11 3.46 -38.18
N SER A 324 -13.88 4.11 -39.04
CA SER A 324 -14.75 5.27 -38.74
C SER A 324 -14.02 6.28 -37.87
N LEU A 325 -12.81 6.71 -38.32
CA LEU A 325 -11.98 7.64 -37.54
C LEU A 325 -12.65 9.00 -37.43
N TYR A 326 -13.13 9.55 -38.55
CA TYR A 326 -13.85 10.82 -38.58
C TYR A 326 -14.85 10.83 -39.73
N ASN A 327 -16.10 11.26 -39.49
CA ASN A 327 -17.18 11.33 -40.49
C ASN A 327 -17.32 10.03 -41.30
N ASP A 328 -17.29 8.89 -40.62
CA ASP A 328 -17.34 7.53 -41.18
C ASP A 328 -16.21 7.20 -42.18
N ILE A 329 -15.14 8.00 -42.20
CA ILE A 329 -13.98 7.76 -43.06
C ILE A 329 -12.99 6.87 -42.30
N ASP A 330 -12.62 5.75 -42.94
CA ASP A 330 -11.59 4.85 -42.46
C ASP A 330 -10.19 5.37 -42.76
N PHE A 331 -9.24 5.07 -41.87
CA PHE A 331 -7.83 5.33 -42.10
C PHE A 331 -7.03 4.04 -42.11
N PHE A 332 -6.25 3.87 -43.17
CA PHE A 332 -5.35 2.72 -43.38
C PHE A 332 -3.99 3.25 -43.80
N THR A 333 -2.95 2.82 -43.13
CA THR A 333 -1.56 3.07 -43.48
C THR A 333 -0.68 1.94 -42.90
N SER A 334 0.63 1.92 -43.20
CA SER A 334 1.58 1.04 -42.53
C SER A 334 2.67 1.86 -41.87
N MET A 335 3.21 1.32 -40.81
CA MET A 335 4.25 1.99 -40.04
C MET A 335 5.42 1.06 -39.80
N THR A 336 6.64 1.54 -40.12
CA THR A 336 7.87 0.82 -39.87
C THR A 336 8.63 1.35 -38.67
N ARG A 337 9.46 0.49 -38.06
CA ARG A 337 10.35 0.90 -36.94
C ARG A 337 11.29 2.02 -37.41
N SER A 338 11.88 1.89 -38.58
CA SER A 338 12.79 2.90 -39.15
C SER A 338 12.10 4.27 -39.30
N LYS A 339 10.81 4.29 -39.69
CA LYS A 339 10.06 5.54 -39.78
C LYS A 339 9.81 6.15 -38.41
N LEU A 340 9.49 5.35 -37.38
CA LEU A 340 9.37 5.85 -35.99
C LEU A 340 10.71 6.42 -35.50
N GLU A 341 11.82 5.76 -35.79
CA GLU A 341 13.16 6.23 -35.41
C GLU A 341 13.52 7.53 -36.15
N GLU A 342 13.20 7.69 -37.42
CA GLU A 342 13.35 8.94 -38.20
C GLU A 342 12.55 10.08 -37.54
N LEU A 343 11.25 9.86 -37.26
CA LEU A 343 10.36 10.85 -36.67
C LEU A 343 10.77 11.26 -35.25
N SER A 344 11.58 10.45 -34.59
CA SER A 344 11.98 10.62 -33.18
C SER A 344 13.49 10.82 -33.01
N ALA A 345 14.22 11.15 -34.06
CA ALA A 345 15.69 11.24 -34.05
C ALA A 345 16.20 12.21 -32.94
N ASP A 346 15.56 13.37 -32.82
CA ASP A 346 15.85 14.36 -31.78
C ASP A 346 15.60 13.82 -30.36
N LEU A 347 14.58 12.98 -30.17
CA LEU A 347 14.30 12.36 -28.87
C LEU A 347 15.38 11.34 -28.51
N PHE A 348 15.82 10.53 -29.47
CA PHE A 348 16.90 9.57 -29.26
C PHE A 348 18.23 10.23 -28.88
N GLU A 349 18.57 11.40 -29.47
CA GLU A 349 19.76 12.17 -29.07
C GLU A 349 19.71 12.62 -27.60
N ARG A 350 18.51 12.92 -27.09
CA ARG A 350 18.33 13.34 -25.70
C ARG A 350 18.47 12.21 -24.68
N THR A 351 18.34 10.95 -25.08
CA THR A 351 18.30 9.81 -24.15
C THR A 351 19.61 9.56 -23.43
N ILE A 352 20.74 9.99 -23.98
CA ILE A 352 22.08 9.81 -23.38
C ILE A 352 22.46 10.98 -22.46
N LYS A 353 21.92 12.18 -22.68
CA LYS A 353 22.30 13.37 -21.90
C LYS A 353 22.20 13.20 -20.37
N PRO A 354 21.11 12.63 -19.82
CA PRO A 354 21.05 12.39 -18.37
C PRO A 354 22.12 11.42 -17.86
N VAL A 355 22.60 10.49 -18.70
CA VAL A 355 23.70 9.59 -18.34
C VAL A 355 24.99 10.37 -18.20
N GLU A 356 25.30 11.23 -19.18
CA GLU A 356 26.47 12.12 -19.16
C GLU A 356 26.46 13.02 -17.90
N VAL A 357 25.32 13.67 -17.62
CA VAL A 357 25.16 14.55 -16.45
C VAL A 357 25.30 13.78 -15.13
N ALA A 358 24.78 12.54 -15.05
CA ALA A 358 24.91 11.74 -13.84
C ALA A 358 26.36 11.32 -13.58
N LEU A 359 27.11 10.95 -14.62
CA LEU A 359 28.53 10.64 -14.54
C LEU A 359 29.34 11.88 -14.13
N GLU A 360 29.10 13.03 -14.78
CA GLU A 360 29.76 14.30 -14.45
C GLU A 360 29.54 14.69 -13.00
N LYS A 361 28.30 14.68 -12.51
CA LYS A 361 27.97 14.99 -11.11
C LYS A 361 28.63 14.06 -10.12
N ALA A 362 28.78 12.78 -10.47
CA ALA A 362 29.46 11.79 -9.63
C ALA A 362 30.98 11.87 -9.73
N GLY A 363 31.54 12.61 -10.73
CA GLY A 363 32.98 12.62 -11.03
C GLY A 363 33.47 11.26 -11.54
N LEU A 364 32.63 10.52 -12.24
CA LEU A 364 32.90 9.17 -12.75
C LEU A 364 33.00 9.15 -14.27
N THR A 365 33.68 8.13 -14.77
CA THR A 365 33.75 7.79 -16.21
C THR A 365 32.90 6.55 -16.49
N VAL A 366 32.70 6.25 -17.77
CA VAL A 366 32.05 5.01 -18.24
C VAL A 366 32.72 3.76 -17.66
N ALA A 367 34.06 3.78 -17.53
CA ALA A 367 34.84 2.67 -17.01
C ALA A 367 34.56 2.37 -15.53
N ASP A 368 34.16 3.38 -14.74
CA ASP A 368 33.90 3.25 -13.31
C ASP A 368 32.52 2.62 -12.99
N ILE A 369 31.66 2.45 -13.98
CA ILE A 369 30.33 1.82 -13.82
C ILE A 369 30.47 0.32 -13.97
N ASP A 370 30.13 -0.44 -12.96
CA ASP A 370 30.24 -1.89 -12.96
C ASP A 370 29.03 -2.55 -13.66
N GLU A 371 27.84 -1.95 -13.57
CA GLU A 371 26.59 -2.54 -14.06
C GLU A 371 25.59 -1.46 -14.46
N ILE A 372 24.74 -1.74 -15.47
CA ILE A 372 23.71 -0.83 -15.96
C ILE A 372 22.37 -1.55 -15.88
N GLU A 373 21.50 -1.16 -14.96
CA GLU A 373 20.15 -1.71 -14.78
C GLU A 373 19.11 -0.92 -15.59
N LEU A 374 18.38 -1.60 -16.45
CA LEU A 374 17.33 -1.02 -17.27
C LEU A 374 15.96 -1.12 -16.61
N ILE A 375 15.28 0.02 -16.45
CA ILE A 375 13.97 0.13 -15.81
C ILE A 375 13.02 0.94 -16.69
N GLY A 376 11.72 0.67 -16.55
CA GLY A 376 10.66 1.36 -17.28
C GLY A 376 10.40 0.76 -18.67
N GLY A 377 9.17 0.97 -19.16
CA GLY A 377 8.71 0.38 -20.42
C GLY A 377 9.38 0.92 -21.68
N GLY A 378 9.91 2.15 -21.61
CA GLY A 378 10.56 2.82 -22.75
C GLY A 378 11.88 2.16 -23.17
N VAL A 379 12.58 1.50 -22.25
CA VAL A 379 13.85 0.79 -22.54
C VAL A 379 13.68 -0.41 -23.48
N ARG A 380 12.44 -0.84 -23.74
CA ARG A 380 12.15 -1.92 -24.70
C ARG A 380 12.32 -1.52 -26.16
N MET A 381 12.50 -0.22 -26.45
CA MET A 381 12.81 0.24 -27.81
C MET A 381 14.24 -0.16 -28.18
N PRO A 382 14.46 -0.94 -29.28
CA PRO A 382 15.79 -1.46 -29.63
C PRO A 382 16.85 -0.38 -29.83
N ARG A 383 16.47 0.78 -30.35
CA ARG A 383 17.39 1.91 -30.57
C ARG A 383 17.95 2.46 -29.26
N ILE A 384 17.15 2.49 -28.20
CA ILE A 384 17.60 2.93 -26.85
C ILE A 384 18.70 1.99 -26.33
N GLN A 385 18.43 0.68 -26.40
CA GLN A 385 19.41 -0.32 -25.94
C GLN A 385 20.71 -0.28 -26.76
N GLN A 386 20.60 -0.09 -28.07
CA GLN A 386 21.74 0.05 -28.95
C GLN A 386 22.58 1.28 -28.54
N GLN A 387 21.94 2.46 -28.36
CA GLN A 387 22.65 3.69 -27.97
C GLN A 387 23.33 3.56 -26.60
N LEU A 388 22.68 2.93 -25.63
CA LEU A 388 23.29 2.67 -24.34
C LEU A 388 24.48 1.71 -24.44
N SER A 389 24.35 0.62 -25.20
CA SER A 389 25.45 -0.30 -25.43
C SER A 389 26.65 0.38 -26.13
N GLU A 390 26.38 1.21 -27.15
CA GLU A 390 27.40 1.99 -27.86
C GLU A 390 28.08 2.99 -26.87
N PHE A 391 27.31 3.70 -26.05
CA PHE A 391 27.86 4.67 -25.08
C PHE A 391 28.72 4.00 -24.00
N PHE A 392 28.34 2.82 -23.55
CA PHE A 392 29.09 2.04 -22.56
C PHE A 392 30.10 1.06 -23.16
N GLU A 393 30.54 1.31 -24.40
CA GLU A 393 31.61 0.56 -25.07
C GLU A 393 31.37 -0.94 -25.17
N GLY A 394 30.09 -1.34 -25.31
CA GLY A 394 29.68 -2.74 -25.44
C GLY A 394 29.49 -3.48 -24.12
N LYS A 395 29.41 -2.77 -22.97
CA LYS A 395 29.01 -3.40 -21.70
C LYS A 395 27.62 -4.00 -21.80
N ASP A 396 27.42 -5.14 -21.15
CA ASP A 396 26.13 -5.79 -21.07
C ASP A 396 25.13 -4.91 -20.30
N LEU A 397 23.92 -4.81 -20.85
CA LEU A 397 22.80 -4.12 -20.23
C LEU A 397 22.03 -5.13 -19.37
N SER A 398 21.99 -4.88 -18.07
CA SER A 398 21.38 -5.78 -17.09
C SER A 398 19.86 -5.63 -17.03
N VAL A 399 19.18 -6.75 -16.92
CA VAL A 399 17.73 -6.87 -16.72
C VAL A 399 17.40 -7.78 -15.54
N HIS A 400 18.20 -7.68 -14.46
CA HIS A 400 17.99 -8.48 -13.26
C HIS A 400 16.69 -8.14 -12.55
N LEU A 401 16.23 -6.91 -12.71
CA LEU A 401 14.98 -6.42 -12.16
C LEU A 401 13.85 -6.54 -13.19
N ASN A 402 12.66 -6.87 -12.74
CA ASN A 402 11.46 -6.67 -13.55
C ASN A 402 11.21 -5.16 -13.68
N GLY A 403 11.52 -4.58 -14.84
CA GLY A 403 11.45 -3.14 -15.09
C GLY A 403 10.05 -2.51 -14.90
N ASP A 404 8.99 -3.31 -14.92
CA ASP A 404 7.61 -2.85 -14.63
C ASP A 404 7.26 -2.91 -13.13
N GLU A 405 7.91 -3.76 -12.30
CA GLU A 405 7.47 -4.08 -10.93
C GLU A 405 8.51 -3.73 -9.85
N ALA A 406 9.77 -3.58 -10.22
CA ALA A 406 10.86 -3.37 -9.27
C ALA A 406 10.63 -2.20 -8.31
N MET A 407 10.07 -1.09 -8.83
CA MET A 407 9.78 0.09 -8.01
C MET A 407 8.68 -0.18 -6.97
N ALA A 408 7.61 -0.90 -7.35
CA ALA A 408 6.54 -1.27 -6.43
C ALA A 408 7.03 -2.24 -5.34
N LEU A 409 7.84 -3.25 -5.72
CA LEU A 409 8.42 -4.22 -4.80
C LEU A 409 9.41 -3.56 -3.83
N GLY A 410 10.27 -2.65 -4.31
CA GLY A 410 11.18 -1.89 -3.46
C GLY A 410 10.44 -0.96 -2.50
N ALA A 411 9.38 -0.29 -2.95
CA ALA A 411 8.51 0.51 -2.10
C ALA A 411 7.81 -0.37 -1.03
N ALA A 412 7.35 -1.57 -1.39
CA ALA A 412 6.75 -2.52 -0.46
C ALA A 412 7.75 -3.02 0.58
N PHE A 413 9.00 -3.29 0.15
CA PHE A 413 10.08 -3.64 1.07
C PHE A 413 10.38 -2.48 2.05
N ARG A 414 10.38 -1.23 1.56
CA ARG A 414 10.51 -0.06 2.43
C ARG A 414 9.35 0.04 3.42
N ALA A 415 8.12 -0.21 3.01
CA ALA A 415 6.94 -0.23 3.88
C ALA A 415 7.06 -1.28 5.00
N ALA A 416 7.51 -2.49 4.65
CA ALA A 416 7.77 -3.56 5.62
C ALA A 416 8.88 -3.19 6.63
N ASN A 417 9.96 -2.52 6.18
CA ASN A 417 11.03 -2.03 7.06
C ASN A 417 10.59 -0.92 8.02
N LEU A 418 9.65 -0.07 7.61
CA LEU A 418 9.10 1.01 8.45
C LEU A 418 8.05 0.50 9.44
N SER A 419 7.46 -0.66 9.18
CA SER A 419 6.50 -1.30 10.07
C SER A 419 7.20 -2.20 11.09
N ASN A 420 6.86 -2.06 12.37
CA ASN A 420 7.41 -2.91 13.44
C ASN A 420 6.85 -4.35 13.41
N SER A 421 5.93 -4.65 12.51
CA SER A 421 5.20 -5.93 12.45
C SER A 421 5.88 -6.98 11.57
N PHE A 422 6.87 -6.57 10.76
CA PHE A 422 7.56 -7.47 9.84
C PHE A 422 9.01 -7.73 10.25
N ARG A 423 9.44 -8.97 10.07
CA ARG A 423 10.84 -9.37 10.16
C ARG A 423 11.40 -9.55 8.76
N VAL A 424 11.76 -8.46 8.12
CA VAL A 424 12.40 -8.48 6.79
C VAL A 424 13.91 -8.31 6.90
N ARG A 425 14.62 -8.68 5.84
CA ARG A 425 16.07 -8.44 5.73
C ARG A 425 16.34 -6.94 5.93
N GLN A 426 17.34 -6.62 6.73
CA GLN A 426 17.75 -5.22 6.87
C GLN A 426 18.66 -4.84 5.71
N VAL A 427 18.34 -3.73 5.07
CA VAL A 427 19.14 -3.10 4.02
C VAL A 427 19.38 -1.64 4.43
N GLY A 428 20.64 -1.20 4.42
CA GLY A 428 20.99 0.20 4.61
C GLY A 428 20.71 0.98 3.31
N MET A 429 19.99 2.09 3.42
CA MET A 429 19.63 2.93 2.27
C MET A 429 19.95 4.39 2.59
N THR A 430 20.72 5.01 1.71
CA THR A 430 20.96 6.46 1.74
C THR A 430 20.57 7.06 0.41
N ASP A 431 19.67 8.04 0.43
CA ASP A 431 19.23 8.79 -0.75
C ASP A 431 19.59 10.26 -0.62
N ILE A 432 19.55 11.01 -1.73
CA ILE A 432 20.05 12.38 -1.84
C ILE A 432 19.00 13.36 -2.36
N ALA A 433 19.15 14.62 -1.98
CA ALA A 433 18.32 15.73 -2.43
C ALA A 433 18.62 16.11 -3.89
N SER A 434 17.56 16.36 -4.66
CA SER A 434 17.67 16.79 -6.06
C SER A 434 17.98 18.28 -6.19
N TYR A 435 17.54 19.10 -5.26
CA TYR A 435 17.68 20.55 -5.31
C TYR A 435 18.26 21.11 -4.01
N PRO A 436 19.14 22.14 -4.09
CA PRO A 436 19.64 22.80 -2.89
C PRO A 436 18.55 23.70 -2.27
N VAL A 437 18.44 23.63 -0.93
CA VAL A 437 17.43 24.35 -0.15
C VAL A 437 18.08 25.23 0.89
N GLY A 438 17.64 26.48 1.00
CA GLY A 438 18.03 27.43 2.02
C GLY A 438 16.81 28.14 2.64
N VAL A 439 17.10 29.10 3.52
CA VAL A 439 16.09 29.91 4.18
C VAL A 439 16.44 31.39 4.15
N ARG A 440 15.39 32.21 4.09
CA ARG A 440 15.43 33.65 4.37
C ARG A 440 14.64 33.91 5.65
N LEU A 441 15.24 34.62 6.57
CA LEU A 441 14.64 35.03 7.84
C LEU A 441 14.50 36.56 7.83
N VAL A 442 13.33 37.05 8.23
CA VAL A 442 13.02 38.47 8.36
C VAL A 442 12.17 38.73 9.62
N ASP A 443 12.12 39.94 10.12
CA ASP A 443 11.17 40.31 11.18
C ASP A 443 9.74 40.05 10.75
N LEU A 444 8.94 39.40 11.60
CA LEU A 444 7.53 39.11 11.29
C LEU A 444 6.68 40.41 11.24
N SER A 445 7.02 41.40 12.04
CA SER A 445 6.32 42.71 12.10
C SER A 445 6.73 43.71 11.01
N ALA A 446 7.79 43.41 10.28
CA ALA A 446 8.27 44.31 9.25
C ALA A 446 7.38 44.23 8.00
N SER A 447 6.88 45.41 7.57
CA SER A 447 6.24 45.53 6.25
C SER A 447 7.27 45.25 5.16
N GLU A 448 6.90 44.45 4.15
CA GLU A 448 7.78 44.18 3.01
C GLU A 448 8.23 45.48 2.33
N PRO A 449 9.51 45.58 1.93
CA PRO A 449 9.97 46.76 1.21
C PRO A 449 9.17 46.88 -0.09
N LYS A 450 8.47 47.96 -0.24
CA LYS A 450 7.88 48.34 -1.53
C LYS A 450 9.03 48.91 -2.38
N ASP A 451 9.46 48.20 -3.39
CA ASP A 451 10.31 48.77 -4.44
C ASP A 451 9.53 49.86 -5.19
N ASN A 452 9.56 51.08 -4.69
CA ASN A 452 9.21 52.23 -5.45
C ASN A 452 10.50 52.95 -5.83
N ASP A 453 10.95 52.75 -7.04
CA ASP A 453 11.85 53.68 -7.74
C ASP A 453 11.26 55.07 -7.70
N ASN A 454 12.06 56.05 -7.25
CA ASN A 454 11.90 57.47 -7.24
C ASN A 454 11.37 58.11 -5.93
N ASN A 455 12.23 58.17 -4.91
CA ASN A 455 12.41 59.36 -4.06
C ASN A 455 13.69 59.25 -3.21
N ASP A 456 14.61 60.14 -3.48
CA ASP A 456 15.96 60.24 -2.91
C ASP A 456 16.00 60.84 -1.50
N ASP A 457 15.05 60.63 -0.61
CA ASP A 457 15.08 61.23 0.75
C ASP A 457 14.31 60.43 1.84
N GLU A 458 14.25 59.10 1.80
CA GLU A 458 13.77 58.32 2.97
C GLU A 458 14.90 57.49 3.59
N VAL A 459 15.13 57.71 4.88
CA VAL A 459 16.05 56.93 5.70
C VAL A 459 15.72 55.45 5.58
N GLU A 460 16.48 54.70 4.79
CA GLU A 460 16.43 53.27 4.72
C GLU A 460 16.59 52.69 6.11
N THR A 461 15.49 52.36 6.76
CA THR A 461 15.53 51.44 7.91
C THR A 461 15.89 50.07 7.35
N LYS A 462 17.18 49.73 7.39
CA LYS A 462 17.68 48.41 7.01
C LYS A 462 16.95 47.36 7.82
N GLN A 463 15.96 46.74 7.19
CA GLN A 463 15.19 45.64 7.75
C GLN A 463 16.16 44.51 8.09
N TRP A 464 16.02 43.95 9.31
CA TRP A 464 16.82 42.80 9.69
C TRP A 464 16.49 41.59 8.78
N MET A 465 17.49 41.05 8.13
CA MET A 465 17.38 39.91 7.24
C MET A 465 18.60 38.98 7.38
N LYS A 466 18.35 37.67 7.42
CA LYS A 466 19.39 36.65 7.42
C LYS A 466 19.07 35.57 6.39
N ARG A 467 20.07 35.21 5.57
CA ARG A 467 19.98 34.05 4.64
C ARG A 467 20.92 32.96 5.11
N ALA A 468 20.49 31.70 4.96
CA ALA A 468 21.32 30.54 5.29
C ALA A 468 21.07 29.41 4.30
N ALA A 469 22.15 28.92 3.67
CA ALA A 469 22.09 27.66 2.90
C ALA A 469 21.98 26.48 3.87
N LEU A 470 20.96 25.68 3.70
CA LEU A 470 20.69 24.54 4.58
C LEU A 470 21.23 23.24 3.99
N PHE A 471 20.69 22.82 2.87
CA PHE A 471 20.96 21.55 2.24
C PHE A 471 21.47 21.81 0.83
N SER A 472 22.65 21.30 0.51
CA SER A 472 23.21 21.39 -0.83
C SER A 472 22.54 20.39 -1.77
N GLU A 473 22.76 20.54 -3.06
CA GLU A 473 22.48 19.47 -4.03
C GLU A 473 23.23 18.20 -3.61
N SER A 474 22.62 17.05 -3.85
CA SER A 474 23.14 15.73 -3.43
C SER A 474 23.35 15.58 -1.92
N HIS A 475 22.71 16.43 -1.10
CA HIS A 475 22.72 16.25 0.35
C HIS A 475 21.92 15.02 0.77
N ARG A 476 22.45 14.21 1.68
CA ARG A 476 21.76 13.03 2.20
C ARG A 476 20.42 13.40 2.84
N LEU A 477 19.37 12.65 2.54
CA LEU A 477 18.04 12.80 3.17
C LEU A 477 18.07 12.31 4.64
N GLY A 478 17.14 12.79 5.45
CA GLY A 478 16.99 12.43 6.86
C GLY A 478 17.94 13.16 7.81
N LEU A 479 18.63 14.21 7.34
CA LEU A 479 19.60 14.97 8.15
C LEU A 479 19.01 16.30 8.65
N ARG A 480 19.55 16.75 9.78
CA ARG A 480 19.17 18.01 10.44
C ARG A 480 20.32 19.00 10.42
N LYS A 481 19.97 20.27 10.24
CA LYS A 481 20.87 21.41 10.41
C LYS A 481 20.24 22.47 11.30
N SER A 482 21.04 23.12 12.12
CA SER A 482 20.57 24.20 12.99
C SER A 482 21.24 25.52 12.62
N VAL A 483 20.42 26.58 12.63
CA VAL A 483 20.88 27.96 12.46
C VAL A 483 20.57 28.72 13.73
N SER A 484 21.58 29.39 14.30
CA SER A 484 21.43 30.22 15.50
C SER A 484 21.72 31.66 15.17
N PHE A 485 20.98 32.55 15.79
CA PHE A 485 21.16 34.01 15.67
C PHE A 485 20.59 34.72 16.91
N SER A 486 21.08 35.91 17.23
CA SER A 486 20.53 36.76 18.27
C SER A 486 19.44 37.66 17.68
N HIS A 487 18.27 37.70 18.30
CA HIS A 487 17.13 38.47 17.81
C HIS A 487 16.02 38.56 18.86
N SER A 488 15.41 39.74 18.99
CA SER A 488 14.42 40.05 20.03
C SER A 488 12.97 39.98 19.56
N ASN A 489 12.73 39.98 18.25
CA ASN A 489 11.39 39.97 17.66
C ASN A 489 10.98 38.61 17.14
N ASP A 490 9.68 38.41 16.91
CA ASP A 490 9.15 37.25 16.20
C ASP A 490 9.63 37.28 14.73
N VAL A 491 9.82 36.10 14.12
CA VAL A 491 10.54 35.93 12.85
C VAL A 491 9.65 35.24 11.82
N SER A 492 9.69 35.73 10.59
CA SER A 492 9.20 35.02 9.41
C SER A 492 10.34 34.26 8.73
N CYS A 493 10.13 32.96 8.48
CA CYS A 493 11.08 32.06 7.84
C CYS A 493 10.52 31.58 6.50
N THR A 494 11.18 31.95 5.41
CA THR A 494 10.85 31.51 4.06
C THR A 494 11.85 30.46 3.60
N PHE A 495 11.38 29.23 3.33
CA PHE A 495 12.18 28.22 2.62
C PHE A 495 12.19 28.55 1.14
N ARG A 496 13.35 28.38 0.53
CA ARG A 496 13.56 28.65 -0.89
C ARG A 496 14.60 27.72 -1.50
N TYR A 497 14.57 27.57 -2.81
CA TYR A 497 15.65 26.94 -3.54
C TYR A 497 16.81 27.92 -3.71
N ASP A 498 18.03 27.48 -3.35
CA ASP A 498 19.23 28.35 -3.37
C ASP A 498 19.80 28.56 -4.77
N LYS A 499 19.49 27.66 -5.73
CA LYS A 499 19.94 27.74 -7.14
C LYS A 499 18.74 27.68 -8.08
N PRO A 500 18.07 28.80 -8.37
CA PRO A 500 16.91 28.83 -9.27
C PRO A 500 17.18 28.30 -10.67
N SER A 501 18.42 28.41 -11.17
CA SER A 501 18.84 27.90 -12.49
C SER A 501 18.78 26.37 -12.63
N MET A 502 18.69 25.65 -11.51
CA MET A 502 18.55 24.18 -11.51
C MET A 502 17.09 23.72 -11.50
N LEU A 503 16.16 24.64 -11.27
CA LEU A 503 14.75 24.29 -11.21
C LEU A 503 14.19 24.11 -12.61
N PRO A 504 13.25 23.18 -12.80
CA PRO A 504 12.42 23.16 -14.00
C PRO A 504 11.72 24.50 -14.21
N ALA A 505 11.51 24.85 -15.47
CA ALA A 505 10.78 26.06 -15.80
C ALA A 505 9.36 26.00 -15.20
N GLY A 506 8.89 27.13 -14.66
CA GLY A 506 7.58 27.22 -14.02
C GLY A 506 7.53 26.79 -12.54
N VAL A 507 8.59 26.21 -12.00
CA VAL A 507 8.68 25.88 -10.58
C VAL A 507 9.04 27.11 -9.76
N SER A 508 8.22 27.44 -8.75
CA SER A 508 8.47 28.57 -7.84
C SER A 508 9.77 28.39 -7.07
N VAL A 509 10.54 29.47 -6.95
CA VAL A 509 11.75 29.53 -6.12
C VAL A 509 11.39 29.42 -4.64
N GLN A 510 10.25 29.96 -4.23
CA GLN A 510 9.76 29.88 -2.87
C GLN A 510 9.05 28.55 -2.61
N ILE A 511 9.47 27.84 -1.56
CA ILE A 511 8.91 26.55 -1.14
C ILE A 511 7.75 26.74 -0.15
N GLY A 512 7.92 27.67 0.80
CA GLY A 512 6.90 27.95 1.80
C GLY A 512 7.38 28.92 2.88
N LYS A 513 6.43 29.59 3.52
CA LYS A 513 6.67 30.61 4.55
C LYS A 513 6.12 30.13 5.88
N PHE A 514 6.84 30.39 6.96
CA PHE A 514 6.47 29.99 8.31
C PHE A 514 6.68 31.16 9.27
N ASN A 515 5.68 31.41 10.12
CA ASN A 515 5.76 32.41 11.18
C ASN A 515 6.22 31.72 12.47
N ILE A 516 7.27 32.23 13.07
CA ILE A 516 7.91 31.74 14.29
C ILE A 516 7.65 32.78 15.36
N THR A 517 6.77 32.45 16.31
CA THR A 517 6.29 33.38 17.33
C THR A 517 6.65 32.93 18.75
N GLY A 518 6.71 33.88 19.65
CA GLY A 518 7.02 33.65 21.06
C GLY A 518 8.35 34.22 21.52
N VAL A 519 9.18 34.78 20.60
CA VAL A 519 10.45 35.44 20.95
C VAL A 519 10.17 36.72 21.74
N GLU A 520 9.30 37.60 21.22
CA GLU A 520 8.92 38.86 21.88
C GLU A 520 8.33 38.62 23.28
N LYS A 521 7.47 37.59 23.43
CA LYS A 521 6.88 37.19 24.72
C LYS A 521 7.96 36.70 25.70
N PHE A 522 8.96 35.95 25.20
CA PHE A 522 10.08 35.49 26.02
C PHE A 522 10.95 36.63 26.49
N VAL A 523 11.31 37.59 25.59
CA VAL A 523 12.04 38.80 25.94
C VAL A 523 11.31 39.62 26.98
N ALA A 524 10.01 39.91 26.77
CA ALA A 524 9.16 40.64 27.73
C ALA A 524 9.11 39.98 29.11
N ARG A 525 9.04 38.66 29.19
CA ARG A 525 9.04 37.92 30.47
C ARG A 525 10.39 37.98 31.17
N MET A 526 11.49 38.14 30.46
CA MET A 526 12.86 38.17 31.00
C MET A 526 13.40 39.58 31.13
N ALA A 527 12.61 40.61 30.82
CA ALA A 527 13.03 42.02 30.82
C ALA A 527 13.65 42.49 32.12
N ASP A 528 13.09 42.06 33.28
CA ASP A 528 13.58 42.44 34.62
C ASP A 528 15.01 41.97 34.90
N LYS A 529 15.50 40.99 34.14
CA LYS A 529 16.83 40.38 34.32
C LYS A 529 17.92 41.03 33.48
N ASN A 530 17.56 41.83 32.50
CA ASN A 530 18.47 42.56 31.60
C ASN A 530 19.59 41.67 30.97
N LEU A 531 19.17 40.49 30.46
CA LEU A 531 20.08 39.46 29.94
C LEU A 531 20.53 39.65 28.47
N GLY A 532 20.13 40.76 27.82
CA GLY A 532 20.44 41.05 26.43
C GLY A 532 19.48 40.37 25.45
N GLU A 533 19.92 40.22 24.19
CA GLU A 533 19.12 39.58 23.13
C GLU A 533 19.14 38.06 23.25
N PRO A 534 17.98 37.36 23.11
CA PRO A 534 17.96 35.92 23.14
C PRO A 534 18.62 35.33 21.90
N LYS A 535 19.30 34.21 22.09
CA LYS A 535 19.79 33.37 21.03
C LYS A 535 18.64 32.51 20.54
N VAL A 536 18.15 32.79 19.34
CA VAL A 536 17.13 31.98 18.65
C VAL A 536 17.84 30.88 17.87
N THR A 537 17.40 29.63 18.07
CA THR A 537 17.93 28.45 17.36
C THR A 537 16.79 27.74 16.62
N LEU A 538 16.91 27.69 15.31
CA LEU A 538 16.02 26.97 14.44
C LEU A 538 16.71 25.70 13.93
N SER A 539 16.11 24.52 14.18
CA SER A 539 16.60 23.26 13.65
C SER A 539 15.72 22.86 12.45
N PHE A 540 16.37 22.73 11.32
CA PHE A 540 15.76 22.35 10.05
C PHE A 540 16.05 20.89 9.76
N GLU A 541 15.09 20.21 9.14
CA GLU A 541 15.20 18.81 8.72
C GLU A 541 14.83 18.70 7.25
N LEU A 542 15.66 18.03 6.49
CA LEU A 542 15.30 17.47 5.21
C LEU A 542 14.95 16.01 5.47
N ASP A 543 13.65 15.70 5.53
CA ASP A 543 13.16 14.39 5.95
C ASP A 543 13.43 13.29 4.92
N SER A 544 13.08 12.05 5.24
CA SER A 544 13.22 10.90 4.33
C SER A 544 12.30 10.97 3.09
N ASN A 545 11.30 11.87 3.09
CA ASN A 545 10.43 12.13 1.95
C ASN A 545 11.02 13.17 1.00
N GLY A 546 12.17 13.74 1.35
CA GLY A 546 12.78 14.85 0.64
C GLY A 546 12.07 16.19 0.89
N ILE A 547 11.33 16.33 1.98
CA ILE A 547 10.60 17.56 2.35
C ILE A 547 11.37 18.31 3.43
N ALA A 548 11.60 19.61 3.18
CA ALA A 548 12.25 20.50 4.13
C ALA A 548 11.25 21.09 5.13
N GLN A 549 11.54 20.99 6.42
CA GLN A 549 10.68 21.45 7.50
C GLN A 549 11.46 22.02 8.69
N ILE A 550 10.77 22.77 9.55
CA ILE A 550 11.32 23.23 10.83
C ILE A 550 11.01 22.15 11.88
N ALA A 551 12.04 21.39 12.27
CA ALA A 551 11.90 20.33 13.27
C ALA A 551 11.80 20.86 14.70
N LYS A 552 12.50 22.00 14.99
CA LYS A 552 12.53 22.61 16.33
C LYS A 552 12.83 24.10 16.22
N ALA A 553 12.16 24.90 17.05
CA ALA A 553 12.45 26.31 17.23
C ALA A 553 12.49 26.63 18.74
N GLU A 554 13.59 27.26 19.20
CA GLU A 554 13.76 27.63 20.59
C GLU A 554 14.52 28.95 20.74
N ALA A 555 14.19 29.71 21.79
CA ALA A 555 14.95 30.87 22.23
C ALA A 555 15.63 30.59 23.56
N THR A 556 16.84 31.06 23.73
CA THR A 556 17.63 30.86 24.94
C THR A 556 18.25 32.17 25.42
N LEU A 557 18.25 32.39 26.74
CA LEU A 557 18.99 33.46 27.39
C LEU A 557 19.87 32.85 28.48
N GLU A 558 21.07 33.36 28.63
CA GLU A 558 22.03 32.89 29.60
C GLU A 558 22.13 33.92 30.74
N GLU A 559 21.95 33.46 31.97
CA GLU A 559 22.07 34.23 33.21
C GLU A 559 23.27 33.71 33.99
N GLU A 560 24.24 34.56 34.29
CA GLU A 560 25.33 34.21 35.20
C GLU A 560 24.81 34.32 36.61
N VAL A 561 24.77 33.21 37.32
CA VAL A 561 24.29 33.14 38.70
C VAL A 561 25.45 32.68 39.58
N GLU A 562 25.66 33.41 40.66
CA GLU A 562 26.64 33.01 41.69
C GLU A 562 26.03 31.86 42.52
N VAL A 563 26.60 30.65 42.39
CA VAL A 563 26.16 29.48 43.15
C VAL A 563 27.20 29.08 44.17
N GLU A 564 26.78 28.92 45.43
CA GLU A 564 27.66 28.36 46.45
C GLU A 564 27.78 26.83 46.27
N VAL A 565 28.95 26.37 45.87
CA VAL A 565 29.27 24.96 45.72
C VAL A 565 29.98 24.42 46.91
N GLU A 566 29.50 23.41 47.60
CA GLU A 566 30.16 22.70 48.66
C GLU A 566 31.34 21.87 48.10
N VAL A 567 32.59 22.28 48.43
CA VAL A 567 33.79 21.54 47.99
C VAL A 567 34.15 20.51 49.06
N LYS A 568 34.06 19.24 48.75
CA LYS A 568 34.65 18.15 49.50
C LYS A 568 36.14 18.09 49.18
N LYS A 569 37.01 18.40 50.14
CA LYS A 569 38.47 18.20 50.00
C LYS A 569 38.78 16.71 49.83
N GLU A 570 39.17 16.28 48.66
CA GLU A 570 39.80 14.97 48.48
C GLU A 570 41.16 14.95 49.21
N LYS A 571 41.27 14.02 50.18
CA LYS A 571 42.57 13.72 50.81
C LYS A 571 43.51 13.16 49.72
N LYS A 572 44.54 13.97 49.37
CA LYS A 572 45.69 13.46 48.59
C LYS A 572 46.42 12.43 49.43
N SER A 573 46.27 11.15 49.11
CA SER A 573 47.08 10.07 49.65
C SER A 573 48.52 10.23 49.16
N LYS A 574 49.45 10.54 50.08
CA LYS A 574 50.87 10.45 49.81
C LYS A 574 51.26 8.97 49.70
N LYS A 575 51.57 8.50 48.49
CA LYS A 575 52.29 7.25 48.29
C LYS A 575 53.73 7.44 48.80
N SER A 576 54.03 6.92 49.98
CA SER A 576 55.40 6.71 50.42
C SER A 576 55.88 5.33 49.93
N LYS A 577 57.06 5.29 49.29
CA LYS A 577 57.86 4.10 48.97
C LYS A 577 58.17 3.35 50.24
N LYS A 578 57.95 2.05 50.29
CA LYS A 578 58.52 1.12 51.24
C LYS A 578 59.83 0.64 50.67
N GLU A 579 60.91 0.84 51.44
CA GLU A 579 62.05 -0.01 51.46
C GLU A 579 62.06 -0.88 52.74
N ASP A 580 62.59 -2.07 52.65
CA ASP A 580 62.68 -3.19 53.58
C ASP A 580 63.22 -2.88 54.92
N GLY A 581 62.88 -3.66 55.96
CA GLY A 581 63.64 -3.89 57.16
C GLY A 581 62.87 -4.39 58.36
N SER A 582 62.98 -5.62 58.59
CA SER A 582 62.67 -6.56 59.67
C SER A 582 62.48 -6.04 61.13
N ALA A 583 61.64 -6.82 61.83
CA ALA A 583 61.68 -7.32 63.19
C ALA A 583 61.18 -6.54 64.39
N ASP A 584 60.21 -7.11 64.97
CA ASP A 584 60.10 -7.58 66.36
C ASP A 584 59.36 -6.72 67.42
N SER A 585 58.50 -7.39 68.11
CA SER A 585 57.99 -7.40 69.49
C SER A 585 57.18 -6.21 70.09
N SER A 586 56.02 -6.58 70.48
CA SER A 586 55.36 -6.52 71.82
C SER A 586 54.75 -5.23 72.36
N LYS A 587 53.52 -5.39 72.63
CA LYS A 587 52.69 -5.01 73.86
C LYS A 587 52.17 -3.60 74.03
N ALA A 588 50.84 -3.72 74.37
CA ALA A 588 50.08 -2.96 75.37
C ALA A 588 49.41 -1.65 74.95
N GLY A 589 48.12 -1.74 74.87
CA GLY A 589 46.98 -1.04 75.38
C GLY A 589 47.07 0.45 75.64
N ASP A 590 46.19 1.14 75.04
CA ASP A 590 45.34 2.18 75.67
C ASP A 590 44.23 2.59 74.73
N GLU A 591 43.06 2.61 75.22
CA GLU A 591 41.84 3.16 74.61
C GLU A 591 41.99 4.69 74.52
N GLU A 592 42.02 5.25 73.35
CA GLU A 592 41.67 6.66 73.10
C GLU A 592 40.42 6.79 72.30
N VAL A 593 39.49 7.49 72.92
CA VAL A 593 38.17 7.90 72.35
C VAL A 593 38.45 8.92 71.25
N GLU A 594 38.20 8.51 69.97
CA GLU A 594 38.20 9.47 68.86
C GLU A 594 36.87 10.26 68.89
N GLU A 595 36.96 11.54 69.22
CA GLU A 595 35.94 12.53 68.88
C GLU A 595 35.84 12.66 67.38
N GLU A 596 34.68 12.36 66.79
CA GLU A 596 34.35 12.67 65.40
C GLU A 596 34.29 14.17 65.18
N GLU A 597 35.37 14.77 64.67
CA GLU A 597 35.31 16.11 64.06
C GLU A 597 34.45 16.07 62.80
N LYS A 598 33.35 16.78 62.84
CA LYS A 598 32.50 17.04 61.65
C LYS A 598 33.31 17.71 60.57
N PRO A 599 33.23 17.25 59.31
CA PRO A 599 33.95 17.89 58.20
C PRO A 599 33.51 19.33 58.04
N VAL A 600 34.45 20.24 58.07
CA VAL A 600 34.22 21.67 57.75
C VAL A 600 33.90 21.75 56.26
N LYS A 601 32.67 22.10 55.96
CA LYS A 601 32.19 22.40 54.61
C LYS A 601 32.67 23.83 54.27
N GLU A 602 33.63 23.95 53.39
CA GLU A 602 33.95 25.23 52.76
C GLU A 602 33.04 25.44 51.53
N THR A 603 32.22 26.48 51.56
CA THR A 603 31.47 26.94 50.42
C THR A 603 32.36 27.85 49.56
N ARG A 604 32.51 27.49 48.26
CA ARG A 604 33.15 28.35 47.27
C ARG A 604 32.10 28.92 46.36
N LYS A 605 32.12 30.20 46.11
CA LYS A 605 31.27 30.87 45.14
C LYS A 605 31.82 30.61 43.76
N GLU A 606 31.06 29.92 42.92
CA GLU A 606 31.38 29.72 41.50
C GLU A 606 30.27 30.35 40.65
N MET A 607 30.68 31.08 39.62
CA MET A 607 29.74 31.60 38.63
C MET A 607 29.26 30.42 37.74
N GLN A 608 27.99 30.12 37.77
CA GLN A 608 27.38 29.11 36.90
C GLN A 608 26.40 29.78 35.94
N THR A 609 26.48 29.36 34.69
CA THR A 609 25.55 29.85 33.64
C THR A 609 24.21 29.12 33.75
N LYS A 610 23.18 29.83 34.11
CA LYS A 610 21.80 29.32 34.07
C LYS A 610 21.15 29.65 32.75
N THR A 611 20.78 28.63 31.98
CA THR A 611 20.14 28.80 30.67
C THR A 611 18.61 28.80 30.84
N HIS A 612 17.97 29.90 30.45
CA HIS A 612 16.51 30.00 30.29
C HIS A 612 16.16 29.60 28.85
N ARG A 613 15.17 28.70 28.69
CA ARG A 613 14.74 28.22 27.37
C ARG A 613 13.24 28.40 27.19
N GLU A 614 12.85 28.78 25.97
CA GLU A 614 11.47 28.87 25.51
C GLU A 614 11.32 28.13 24.19
N LYS A 615 10.28 27.28 24.11
CA LYS A 615 9.90 26.64 22.86
C LYS A 615 9.05 27.62 22.06
N LEU A 616 9.48 27.93 20.86
CA LEU A 616 8.77 28.84 19.95
C LEU A 616 7.67 28.10 19.19
N THR A 617 6.61 28.85 18.85
CA THR A 617 5.51 28.34 18.02
C THR A 617 5.83 28.57 16.55
N VAL A 618 5.69 27.51 15.75
CA VAL A 618 5.91 27.55 14.30
C VAL A 618 4.59 27.28 13.60
N VAL A 619 4.14 28.23 12.77
CA VAL A 619 2.87 28.11 12.01
C VAL A 619 3.16 28.40 10.55
N ARG A 620 2.68 27.56 9.63
CA ARG A 620 2.77 27.80 8.19
C ARG A 620 1.88 28.99 7.80
N ALA A 621 2.42 29.93 7.05
CA ALA A 621 1.65 31.03 6.46
C ALA A 621 1.08 30.60 5.10
N TYR A 622 -0.20 30.85 4.89
CA TYR A 622 -0.92 30.57 3.64
C TYR A 622 -1.15 31.85 2.83
N GLU A 623 -0.15 32.73 2.81
CA GLU A 623 -0.19 33.99 2.07
C GLU A 623 0.49 33.81 0.71
N THR A 624 -0.13 34.34 -0.34
CA THR A 624 0.29 34.16 -1.75
C THR A 624 1.13 35.29 -2.31
N HIS A 625 1.49 36.30 -1.49
CA HIS A 625 2.03 37.58 -1.96
C HIS A 625 3.55 37.67 -1.84
N GLU A 626 4.24 37.39 -2.94
CA GLU A 626 5.53 38.05 -3.30
C GLU A 626 5.59 38.13 -4.84
N PRO A 627 5.40 39.32 -5.43
CA PRO A 627 5.37 39.49 -6.89
C PRO A 627 6.69 39.25 -7.61
N GLU A 628 7.83 39.34 -6.89
CA GLU A 628 9.17 39.28 -7.51
C GLU A 628 9.74 37.85 -7.64
N GLU A 629 9.31 36.92 -6.80
CA GLU A 629 9.83 35.52 -6.80
C GLU A 629 8.84 34.53 -7.45
N GLY A 630 7.75 34.99 -8.02
CA GLY A 630 6.66 34.16 -8.55
C GLY A 630 5.65 33.72 -7.47
N MET A 631 4.47 33.29 -7.87
CA MET A 631 3.46 32.82 -6.93
C MET A 631 3.90 31.49 -6.29
N SER A 632 3.95 31.46 -4.97
CA SER A 632 4.20 30.22 -4.22
C SER A 632 3.01 29.28 -4.33
N VAL A 633 3.25 28.05 -4.78
CA VAL A 633 2.24 26.98 -4.75
C VAL A 633 1.98 26.59 -3.30
N LEU A 634 0.73 26.74 -2.86
CA LEU A 634 0.33 26.40 -1.50
C LEU A 634 -0.23 24.98 -1.41
N PRO A 635 0.16 24.20 -0.38
CA PRO A 635 -0.47 22.89 -0.10
C PRO A 635 -1.94 23.06 0.28
N MET A 636 -2.68 21.98 0.29
CA MET A 636 -4.06 22.00 0.78
C MET A 636 -4.11 22.32 2.27
N SER A 637 -4.94 23.29 2.66
CA SER A 637 -5.21 23.55 4.08
C SER A 637 -6.05 22.42 4.67
N GLU A 638 -6.02 22.28 6.00
CA GLU A 638 -6.82 21.26 6.70
C GLU A 638 -8.33 21.38 6.41
N THR A 639 -8.82 22.59 6.15
CA THR A 639 -10.22 22.82 5.78
C THR A 639 -10.51 22.28 4.39
N ILE A 640 -9.66 22.61 3.41
CA ILE A 640 -9.80 22.12 2.03
C ILE A 640 -9.70 20.59 2.00
N LYS A 641 -8.73 19.98 2.69
CA LYS A 641 -8.61 18.52 2.78
C LYS A 641 -9.88 17.86 3.32
N LYS A 642 -10.47 18.40 4.38
CA LYS A 642 -11.71 17.87 4.96
C LYS A 642 -12.90 17.98 4.01
N ASP A 643 -13.01 19.09 3.27
CA ASP A 643 -14.08 19.26 2.27
C ASP A 643 -13.90 18.28 1.10
N SER A 644 -12.66 18.12 0.62
CA SER A 644 -12.33 17.12 -0.41
C SER A 644 -12.58 15.68 0.06
N MET A 645 -12.22 15.33 1.31
CA MET A 645 -12.53 14.03 1.89
C MET A 645 -14.03 13.75 1.95
N ARG A 646 -14.83 14.77 2.34
CA ARG A 646 -16.29 14.64 2.37
C ARG A 646 -16.84 14.39 0.97
N MET A 647 -16.44 15.22 -0.01
CA MET A 647 -16.84 15.06 -1.41
C MET A 647 -16.51 13.66 -1.93
N LEU A 648 -15.26 13.20 -1.76
CA LEU A 648 -14.84 11.86 -2.22
C LEU A 648 -15.63 10.74 -1.52
N THR A 649 -15.91 10.88 -0.22
CA THR A 649 -16.69 9.90 0.54
C THR A 649 -18.14 9.81 0.03
N GLU A 650 -18.76 10.94 -0.32
CA GLU A 650 -20.08 10.98 -0.90
C GLU A 650 -20.10 10.33 -2.30
N MET A 651 -19.10 10.62 -3.13
CA MET A 651 -18.95 9.99 -4.44
C MET A 651 -18.70 8.48 -4.31
N GLU A 652 -17.85 8.03 -3.39
CA GLU A 652 -17.60 6.60 -3.13
C GLU A 652 -18.85 5.86 -2.66
N LYS A 653 -19.66 6.49 -1.82
CA LYS A 653 -20.98 5.93 -1.42
C LYS A 653 -21.94 5.79 -2.60
N ALA A 654 -21.95 6.78 -3.49
CA ALA A 654 -22.79 6.72 -4.70
C ALA A 654 -22.33 5.60 -5.65
N ASP A 655 -21.02 5.44 -5.85
CA ASP A 655 -20.45 4.38 -6.68
C ASP A 655 -20.72 2.99 -6.08
N ASN A 656 -20.50 2.82 -4.77
CA ASN A 656 -20.76 1.56 -4.07
C ASN A 656 -22.25 1.18 -4.13
N LYS A 657 -23.16 2.16 -4.01
CA LYS A 657 -24.59 1.93 -4.17
C LYS A 657 -24.92 1.46 -5.61
N ARG A 658 -24.31 2.10 -6.61
CA ARG A 658 -24.50 1.73 -8.02
C ARG A 658 -23.97 0.33 -8.32
N SER A 659 -22.76 0.02 -7.84
CA SER A 659 -22.16 -1.31 -7.98
C SER A 659 -23.02 -2.39 -7.31
N ALA A 660 -23.53 -2.14 -6.09
CA ALA A 660 -24.42 -3.07 -5.40
C ALA A 660 -25.75 -3.28 -6.15
N ASN A 661 -26.31 -2.21 -6.73
CA ASN A 661 -27.52 -2.32 -7.55
C ASN A 661 -27.28 -3.17 -8.80
N LEU A 662 -26.17 -2.95 -9.49
CA LEU A 662 -25.80 -3.70 -10.69
C LEU A 662 -25.54 -5.18 -10.38
N GLU A 663 -24.82 -5.45 -9.29
CA GLU A 663 -24.56 -6.82 -8.82
C GLU A 663 -25.85 -7.56 -8.46
N ALA A 664 -26.76 -6.89 -7.75
CA ALA A 664 -28.05 -7.46 -7.39
C ALA A 664 -28.94 -7.71 -8.64
N LYS A 665 -28.91 -6.79 -9.63
CA LYS A 665 -29.60 -6.97 -10.92
C LYS A 665 -29.08 -8.19 -11.66
N ASN A 666 -27.74 -8.31 -11.83
CA ASN A 666 -27.11 -9.43 -12.51
C ASN A 666 -27.35 -10.76 -11.79
N SER A 667 -27.41 -10.72 -10.44
CA SER A 667 -27.71 -11.90 -9.62
C SER A 667 -29.13 -12.40 -9.85
N LEU A 668 -30.09 -11.50 -9.91
CA LEU A 668 -31.49 -11.83 -10.21
C LEU A 668 -31.64 -12.38 -11.63
N GLU A 669 -31.01 -11.74 -12.62
CA GLU A 669 -30.99 -12.21 -13.99
C GLU A 669 -30.42 -13.62 -14.11
N THR A 670 -29.26 -13.85 -13.50
CA THR A 670 -28.62 -15.17 -13.46
C THR A 670 -29.50 -16.21 -12.76
N PHE A 671 -30.18 -15.80 -11.69
CA PHE A 671 -31.14 -16.67 -10.99
C PHE A 671 -32.29 -17.08 -11.87
N ILE A 672 -32.92 -16.15 -12.63
CA ILE A 672 -34.03 -16.42 -13.55
C ILE A 672 -33.62 -17.46 -14.58
N TYR A 673 -32.45 -17.28 -15.24
CA TYR A 673 -31.94 -18.28 -16.21
C TYR A 673 -31.72 -19.65 -15.58
N LYS A 674 -31.08 -19.71 -14.39
CA LYS A 674 -30.88 -20.97 -13.67
C LYS A 674 -32.19 -21.64 -13.25
N ALA A 675 -33.21 -20.85 -12.91
CA ALA A 675 -34.53 -21.37 -12.56
C ALA A 675 -35.24 -22.01 -13.77
N HIS A 676 -35.21 -21.36 -14.93
CA HIS A 676 -35.73 -21.94 -16.19
C HIS A 676 -35.00 -23.23 -16.57
N ASP A 677 -33.67 -23.24 -16.46
CA ASP A 677 -32.86 -24.44 -16.73
C ASP A 677 -33.23 -25.59 -15.77
N ALA A 678 -33.37 -25.29 -14.46
CA ALA A 678 -33.72 -26.31 -13.47
C ALA A 678 -35.13 -26.88 -13.69
N LEU A 679 -36.12 -26.05 -14.04
CA LEU A 679 -37.48 -26.45 -14.36
C LEU A 679 -37.53 -27.34 -15.64
N SER A 680 -36.75 -27.01 -16.65
CA SER A 680 -36.61 -27.75 -17.89
C SER A 680 -35.87 -29.09 -17.69
N ALA A 681 -34.70 -29.08 -17.06
CA ALA A 681 -33.85 -30.27 -16.88
C ALA A 681 -34.52 -31.35 -16.01
N GLN A 682 -35.42 -30.97 -15.08
CA GLN A 682 -36.03 -31.88 -14.15
C GLN A 682 -37.57 -31.99 -14.37
N GLU A 683 -38.08 -31.59 -15.52
CA GLU A 683 -39.49 -31.51 -15.82
C GLU A 683 -40.27 -32.79 -15.46
N SER A 684 -39.76 -33.98 -15.85
CA SER A 684 -40.38 -35.27 -15.57
C SER A 684 -40.48 -35.58 -14.07
N GLN A 685 -39.59 -35.10 -13.27
CA GLN A 685 -39.52 -35.32 -11.81
C GLN A 685 -40.40 -34.29 -11.09
N ILE A 686 -40.35 -33.05 -11.53
CA ILE A 686 -41.18 -31.97 -11.00
C ILE A 686 -42.65 -32.29 -11.17
N LYS A 687 -43.09 -32.80 -12.30
CA LYS A 687 -44.48 -33.26 -12.54
C LYS A 687 -44.98 -34.33 -11.58
N GLN A 688 -44.06 -35.06 -10.92
CA GLN A 688 -44.43 -36.08 -9.95
C GLN A 688 -44.68 -35.52 -8.53
N VAL A 689 -44.17 -34.36 -8.24
CA VAL A 689 -44.15 -33.71 -6.91
C VAL A 689 -44.85 -32.35 -6.90
N THR A 690 -45.51 -31.96 -7.98
CA THR A 690 -46.22 -30.69 -8.11
C THR A 690 -47.58 -30.90 -8.78
N VAL A 691 -48.49 -29.96 -8.57
CA VAL A 691 -49.67 -29.80 -9.41
C VAL A 691 -49.38 -28.79 -10.53
N PRO A 692 -50.03 -28.86 -11.70
CA PRO A 692 -49.71 -27.98 -12.83
C PRO A 692 -49.72 -26.49 -12.45
N GLU A 693 -50.66 -26.07 -11.61
CA GLU A 693 -50.83 -24.70 -11.16
C GLU A 693 -49.65 -24.15 -10.39
N GLN A 694 -48.87 -25.01 -9.68
CA GLN A 694 -47.70 -24.62 -8.97
C GLN A 694 -46.54 -24.27 -9.92
N VAL A 695 -46.38 -25.06 -10.98
CA VAL A 695 -45.35 -24.84 -11.99
C VAL A 695 -45.70 -23.64 -12.85
N GLU A 696 -46.94 -23.56 -13.32
CA GLU A 696 -47.47 -22.43 -14.11
C GLU A 696 -47.35 -21.11 -13.36
N SER A 697 -47.69 -21.09 -12.07
CA SER A 697 -47.53 -19.90 -11.22
C SER A 697 -46.07 -19.47 -11.07
N LEU A 698 -45.13 -20.41 -10.92
CA LEU A 698 -43.70 -20.06 -10.83
C LEU A 698 -43.19 -19.56 -12.18
N GLN A 699 -43.55 -20.19 -13.28
CA GLN A 699 -43.15 -19.75 -14.62
C GLN A 699 -43.68 -18.36 -14.92
N SER A 700 -44.97 -18.07 -14.63
CA SER A 700 -45.52 -16.72 -14.79
C SER A 700 -44.78 -15.69 -13.95
N LYS A 701 -44.44 -16.00 -12.70
CA LYS A 701 -43.64 -15.11 -11.85
C LYS A 701 -42.21 -14.87 -12.37
N LEU A 702 -41.58 -15.89 -12.97
CA LEU A 702 -40.26 -15.77 -13.59
C LEU A 702 -40.36 -14.85 -14.82
N GLU A 703 -41.32 -15.05 -15.71
CA GLU A 703 -41.58 -14.25 -16.90
C GLU A 703 -41.92 -12.80 -16.53
N GLU A 704 -42.84 -12.57 -15.59
CA GLU A 704 -43.18 -11.23 -15.07
C GLU A 704 -41.99 -10.52 -14.42
N THR A 705 -41.10 -11.27 -13.75
CA THR A 705 -39.92 -10.68 -13.12
C THR A 705 -38.85 -10.37 -14.16
N GLU A 706 -38.69 -11.20 -15.20
CA GLU A 706 -37.79 -10.95 -16.32
C GLU A 706 -38.24 -9.71 -17.11
N GLU A 707 -39.52 -9.59 -17.45
CA GLU A 707 -40.07 -8.39 -18.10
C GLU A 707 -39.86 -7.14 -17.24
N TRP A 708 -40.22 -7.22 -15.95
CA TRP A 708 -39.97 -6.12 -15.00
C TRP A 708 -38.49 -5.72 -14.92
N LEU A 709 -37.56 -6.67 -15.01
CA LEU A 709 -36.12 -6.41 -14.89
C LEU A 709 -35.58 -5.49 -16.00
N TYR A 710 -36.18 -5.59 -17.20
CA TYR A 710 -35.80 -4.80 -18.38
C TYR A 710 -36.63 -3.53 -18.58
N GLU A 711 -37.75 -3.40 -17.85
CA GLU A 711 -38.63 -2.22 -17.92
C GLU A 711 -38.53 -1.38 -16.64
N ASP A 712 -39.46 -1.58 -15.69
CA ASP A 712 -39.56 -0.79 -14.46
C ASP A 712 -38.40 -1.05 -13.49
N GLY A 713 -37.76 -2.20 -13.58
CA GLY A 713 -36.65 -2.64 -12.75
C GLY A 713 -35.28 -2.09 -13.16
N GLU A 714 -35.16 -1.23 -14.18
CA GLU A 714 -33.83 -0.76 -14.66
C GLU A 714 -33.06 0.08 -13.62
N LYS A 715 -33.79 0.84 -12.79
CA LYS A 715 -33.19 1.85 -11.88
C LYS A 715 -33.68 1.77 -10.44
N VAL A 716 -33.85 0.58 -9.91
CA VAL A 716 -34.28 0.37 -8.51
C VAL A 716 -33.09 0.05 -7.59
N ASP A 717 -33.32 0.06 -6.29
CA ASP A 717 -32.29 -0.27 -5.30
C ASP A 717 -32.09 -1.79 -5.19
N ALA A 718 -30.85 -2.20 -4.82
CA ALA A 718 -30.43 -3.59 -4.64
C ALA A 718 -31.41 -4.43 -3.77
N ALA A 719 -32.05 -3.79 -2.79
CA ALA A 719 -33.03 -4.42 -1.93
C ALA A 719 -34.27 -4.94 -2.68
N GLU A 720 -34.70 -4.24 -3.73
CA GLU A 720 -35.83 -4.64 -4.56
C GLU A 720 -35.51 -5.90 -5.40
N TYR A 721 -34.33 -5.92 -6.04
CA TYR A 721 -33.85 -7.09 -6.80
C TYR A 721 -33.74 -8.32 -5.89
N LYS A 722 -33.15 -8.15 -4.70
CA LYS A 722 -32.99 -9.22 -3.72
C LYS A 722 -34.34 -9.74 -3.24
N LYS A 723 -35.30 -8.86 -2.94
CA LYS A 723 -36.64 -9.24 -2.50
C LYS A 723 -37.36 -10.11 -3.55
N LYS A 724 -37.27 -9.73 -4.84
CA LYS A 724 -37.83 -10.53 -5.93
C LYS A 724 -37.12 -11.88 -6.05
N MET A 725 -35.78 -11.89 -5.99
CA MET A 725 -35.00 -13.13 -6.03
C MET A 725 -35.35 -14.06 -4.87
N ASP A 726 -35.43 -13.57 -3.64
CA ASP A 726 -35.78 -14.36 -2.44
C ASP A 726 -37.18 -14.98 -2.55
N THR A 727 -38.14 -14.26 -3.16
CA THR A 727 -39.50 -14.76 -3.40
C THR A 727 -39.51 -15.91 -4.42
N LEU A 728 -38.79 -15.73 -5.54
CA LEU A 728 -38.65 -16.77 -6.58
C LEU A 728 -37.87 -17.98 -6.08
N ASP A 729 -36.80 -17.75 -5.34
CA ASP A 729 -35.99 -18.81 -4.76
C ASP A 729 -36.77 -19.65 -3.74
N SER A 730 -37.60 -19.01 -2.91
CA SER A 730 -38.49 -19.74 -1.98
C SER A 730 -39.42 -20.71 -2.69
N ASP A 731 -40.04 -20.27 -3.82
CA ASP A 731 -40.95 -21.09 -4.58
C ASP A 731 -40.22 -22.23 -5.32
N LEU A 732 -39.10 -21.93 -5.97
CA LEU A 732 -38.28 -22.91 -6.68
C LEU A 732 -37.65 -23.92 -5.73
N SER A 733 -37.02 -23.47 -4.64
CA SER A 733 -36.38 -24.32 -3.64
C SER A 733 -37.37 -25.27 -2.98
N ALA A 734 -38.64 -24.86 -2.77
CA ALA A 734 -39.67 -25.74 -2.25
C ALA A 734 -40.04 -26.88 -3.22
N ILE A 735 -40.01 -26.61 -4.53
CA ILE A 735 -40.24 -27.63 -5.57
C ILE A 735 -39.04 -28.59 -5.65
N LEU A 736 -37.82 -28.04 -5.76
CA LEU A 736 -36.61 -28.84 -5.88
C LEU A 736 -36.35 -29.70 -4.65
N PHE A 737 -36.67 -29.18 -3.46
CA PHE A 737 -36.64 -29.97 -2.21
C PHE A 737 -37.53 -31.20 -2.27
N ARG A 738 -38.77 -31.07 -2.77
CA ARG A 738 -39.65 -32.23 -2.95
C ARG A 738 -39.10 -33.23 -3.95
N VAL A 739 -38.48 -32.77 -5.04
CA VAL A 739 -37.80 -33.62 -6.03
C VAL A 739 -36.64 -34.38 -5.43
N ALA A 740 -35.81 -33.70 -4.60
CA ALA A 740 -34.70 -34.32 -3.90
C ALA A 740 -35.21 -35.37 -2.89
N GLU A 741 -36.15 -35.02 -2.05
CA GLU A 741 -36.68 -35.95 -1.04
C GLU A 741 -37.43 -37.16 -1.65
N MET A 742 -38.05 -37.00 -2.81
CA MET A 742 -38.62 -38.14 -3.52
C MET A 742 -37.56 -39.25 -3.81
N LYS A 743 -36.31 -38.85 -4.04
CA LYS A 743 -35.19 -39.78 -4.31
C LYS A 743 -34.45 -40.18 -3.03
N GLU A 744 -34.15 -39.23 -2.18
CA GLU A 744 -33.30 -39.40 -1.01
C GLU A 744 -33.98 -40.02 0.19
N LEU A 745 -35.24 -39.71 0.44
CA LEU A 745 -35.99 -40.23 1.60
C LEU A 745 -36.12 -41.77 1.59
N PRO A 746 -36.46 -42.45 0.48
CA PRO A 746 -36.50 -43.90 0.45
C PRO A 746 -35.12 -44.54 0.72
N ILE A 747 -34.07 -43.93 0.19
CA ILE A 747 -32.68 -44.40 0.41
C ILE A 747 -32.31 -44.22 1.87
N ALA A 748 -32.64 -43.07 2.47
CA ALA A 748 -32.36 -42.80 3.87
C ALA A 748 -33.07 -43.75 4.80
N ILE A 749 -34.34 -44.08 4.52
CA ILE A 749 -35.12 -45.07 5.29
C ILE A 749 -34.50 -46.45 5.19
N ASN A 750 -34.19 -46.94 3.98
CA ASN A 750 -33.51 -48.25 3.80
C ASN A 750 -32.16 -48.28 4.54
N THR A 751 -31.37 -47.26 4.38
CA THR A 751 -30.06 -47.18 5.08
C THR A 751 -30.23 -47.17 6.61
N ALA A 752 -31.29 -46.55 7.12
CA ALA A 752 -31.58 -46.52 8.55
C ALA A 752 -32.04 -47.91 9.06
N GLN A 753 -32.82 -48.64 8.26
CA GLN A 753 -33.25 -50.05 8.56
C GLN A 753 -32.07 -51.02 8.53
N GLU A 754 -31.17 -50.89 7.53
CA GLU A 754 -29.93 -51.71 7.46
C GLU A 754 -29.05 -51.43 8.65
N TYR A 755 -28.95 -50.17 9.06
CA TYR A 755 -28.20 -49.79 10.26
C TYR A 755 -28.81 -50.41 11.54
N ALA A 756 -30.15 -50.39 11.68
CA ALA A 756 -30.82 -50.96 12.83
C ALA A 756 -30.58 -52.49 12.90
N PHE A 757 -30.74 -53.19 11.75
CA PHE A 757 -30.46 -54.63 11.66
C PHE A 757 -28.98 -54.92 12.04
N SER A 758 -28.00 -54.29 11.39
CA SER A 758 -26.57 -54.53 11.66
C SER A 758 -26.19 -54.21 13.10
N THR A 759 -26.86 -53.21 13.71
CA THR A 759 -26.60 -52.84 15.11
C THR A 759 -27.17 -53.88 16.08
N ARG A 760 -28.31 -54.50 15.75
CA ARG A 760 -28.84 -55.62 16.55
C ARG A 760 -27.91 -56.82 16.52
N GLU A 761 -27.37 -57.19 15.36
CA GLU A 761 -26.36 -58.25 15.25
C GLU A 761 -25.12 -57.94 16.07
N LEU A 762 -24.65 -56.71 16.00
CA LEU A 762 -23.50 -56.21 16.80
C LEU A 762 -23.77 -56.28 18.31
N MET A 763 -24.99 -55.96 18.77
CA MET A 763 -25.37 -56.13 20.20
C MET A 763 -25.40 -57.59 20.62
N ASN A 764 -25.87 -58.48 19.75
CA ASN A 764 -25.84 -59.93 19.98
C ASN A 764 -24.38 -60.47 20.07
N GLU A 765 -23.50 -60.02 19.16
CA GLU A 765 -22.07 -60.34 19.20
C GLU A 765 -21.42 -59.81 20.47
N TRP A 766 -21.75 -58.61 20.94
CA TRP A 766 -21.20 -58.04 22.17
C TRP A 766 -21.64 -58.78 23.43
N SER A 767 -22.67 -59.63 23.39
CA SER A 767 -23.00 -60.48 24.52
C SER A 767 -21.87 -61.47 24.91
N THR A 768 -21.02 -61.82 23.92
CA THR A 768 -19.87 -62.72 24.09
C THR A 768 -18.52 -61.98 23.96
N SER A 769 -18.42 -61.08 23.00
CA SER A 769 -17.13 -60.42 22.68
C SER A 769 -16.80 -59.19 23.54
N LYS A 770 -17.84 -58.53 24.15
CA LYS A 770 -17.65 -57.36 25.03
C LYS A 770 -18.47 -57.46 26.33
N PRO A 771 -18.07 -58.31 27.28
CA PRO A 771 -18.80 -58.52 28.53
C PRO A 771 -18.86 -57.26 29.44
N GLN A 772 -18.07 -56.25 29.16
CA GLN A 772 -18.11 -54.94 29.84
C GLN A 772 -19.34 -54.10 29.44
N VAL A 773 -20.03 -54.41 28.37
CA VAL A 773 -21.34 -53.83 28.02
C VAL A 773 -22.41 -54.73 28.66
N THR A 774 -23.14 -54.17 29.64
CA THR A 774 -24.10 -54.94 30.42
C THR A 774 -25.30 -55.33 29.56
N GLU A 775 -26.07 -56.33 30.04
CA GLU A 775 -27.30 -56.78 29.41
C GLU A 775 -28.33 -55.65 29.37
N GLU A 776 -28.41 -54.84 30.42
CA GLU A 776 -29.28 -53.67 30.56
C GLU A 776 -28.95 -52.64 29.47
N GLU A 777 -27.64 -52.32 29.27
CA GLU A 777 -27.18 -51.39 28.22
C GLU A 777 -27.43 -51.88 26.79
N ARG A 778 -27.34 -53.22 26.58
CA ARG A 778 -27.68 -53.76 25.26
C ARG A 778 -29.19 -53.72 25.03
N SER A 779 -29.96 -53.92 26.14
CA SER A 779 -31.41 -53.73 26.10
C SER A 779 -31.84 -52.31 25.82
N ASP A 780 -31.11 -51.30 26.38
CA ASP A 780 -31.34 -49.86 26.08
C ASP A 780 -31.08 -49.57 24.60
N VAL A 781 -30.06 -50.20 24.01
CA VAL A 781 -29.80 -50.06 22.56
C VAL A 781 -30.94 -50.70 21.76
N ALA A 782 -31.41 -51.90 22.17
CA ALA A 782 -32.51 -52.58 21.50
C ALA A 782 -33.78 -51.74 21.56
N GLU A 783 -34.13 -51.15 22.72
CA GLU A 783 -35.28 -50.27 22.87
C GLU A 783 -35.15 -49.02 21.95
N LYS A 784 -34.00 -48.41 21.86
CA LYS A 784 -33.76 -47.26 20.92
C LYS A 784 -33.85 -47.68 19.46
N LEU A 785 -33.48 -48.90 19.12
CA LEU A 785 -33.64 -49.40 17.78
C LEU A 785 -35.10 -49.72 17.46
N ASP A 786 -35.87 -50.27 18.45
CA ASP A 786 -37.31 -50.48 18.32
C ASP A 786 -38.08 -49.15 18.14
N GLU A 787 -37.72 -48.12 18.94
CA GLU A 787 -38.24 -46.76 18.77
C GLU A 787 -37.90 -46.17 17.39
N LEU A 788 -36.66 -46.40 16.91
CA LEU A 788 -36.26 -45.92 15.56
C LEU A 788 -37.04 -46.63 14.47
N GLU A 789 -37.18 -47.96 14.50
CA GLU A 789 -37.93 -48.76 13.52
C GLU A 789 -39.42 -48.44 13.52
N ALA A 790 -40.05 -48.29 14.70
CA ALA A 790 -41.40 -47.83 14.82
C ALA A 790 -41.62 -46.48 14.20
N TRP A 791 -40.75 -45.52 14.53
CA TRP A 791 -40.79 -44.16 13.95
C TRP A 791 -40.58 -44.17 12.43
N LEU A 792 -39.64 -44.97 11.89
CA LEU A 792 -39.40 -45.11 10.45
C LEU A 792 -40.64 -45.70 9.73
N THR A 793 -41.30 -46.67 10.33
CA THR A 793 -42.52 -47.28 9.78
C THR A 793 -43.67 -46.27 9.76
N GLU A 794 -43.92 -45.61 10.87
CA GLU A 794 -44.95 -44.57 10.99
C GLU A 794 -44.67 -43.39 10.00
N SER A 795 -43.40 -42.98 9.91
CA SER A 795 -42.96 -41.91 8.98
C SER A 795 -43.16 -42.32 7.54
N ALA A 796 -42.83 -43.56 7.16
CA ALA A 796 -43.01 -44.08 5.80
C ALA A 796 -44.51 -44.19 5.44
N GLU A 797 -45.38 -44.62 6.36
CA GLU A 797 -46.83 -44.67 6.15
C GLU A 797 -47.47 -43.30 6.05
N SER A 798 -47.08 -42.37 6.93
CA SER A 798 -47.54 -40.99 6.90
C SER A 798 -47.12 -40.29 5.62
N GLN A 799 -45.86 -40.47 5.16
CA GLN A 799 -45.38 -39.91 3.91
C GLN A 799 -46.07 -40.50 2.69
N LYS A 800 -46.42 -41.76 2.70
CA LYS A 800 -47.14 -42.42 1.62
C LYS A 800 -48.59 -41.94 1.51
N ALA A 801 -49.22 -41.54 2.62
CA ALA A 801 -50.54 -40.98 2.68
C ALA A 801 -50.61 -39.50 2.35
N ALA A 802 -49.51 -38.77 2.52
CA ALA A 802 -49.42 -37.32 2.25
C ALA A 802 -49.46 -36.97 0.77
N PRO A 803 -50.07 -35.83 0.38
CA PRO A 803 -50.04 -35.34 -0.99
C PRO A 803 -48.62 -35.03 -1.44
N LYS A 804 -48.19 -35.54 -2.59
CA LYS A 804 -46.85 -35.40 -3.12
C LYS A 804 -46.47 -33.94 -3.47
N HIS A 805 -47.48 -33.08 -3.67
CA HIS A 805 -47.29 -31.65 -4.01
C HIS A 805 -47.17 -30.76 -2.78
N GLU A 806 -47.26 -31.31 -1.59
CA GLU A 806 -47.03 -30.62 -0.33
C GLU A 806 -45.64 -30.93 0.23
N LYS A 807 -45.28 -30.21 1.27
CA LYS A 807 -43.99 -30.42 1.96
C LYS A 807 -43.97 -31.84 2.54
N PRO A 808 -42.87 -32.61 2.36
CA PRO A 808 -42.72 -33.91 2.97
C PRO A 808 -42.96 -33.90 4.49
N VAL A 809 -43.67 -34.89 5.00
CA VAL A 809 -43.95 -35.04 6.44
C VAL A 809 -42.66 -35.31 7.21
N VAL A 810 -41.74 -36.06 6.58
CA VAL A 810 -40.41 -36.34 7.10
C VAL A 810 -39.38 -36.12 6.00
N ALA A 811 -38.27 -35.53 6.34
CA ALA A 811 -37.16 -35.35 5.44
C ALA A 811 -36.04 -36.41 5.64
N SER A 812 -35.29 -36.69 4.60
CA SER A 812 -34.11 -37.60 4.65
C SER A 812 -33.11 -37.17 5.73
N THR A 813 -32.97 -35.84 5.94
CA THR A 813 -32.13 -35.24 7.01
C THR A 813 -32.67 -35.55 8.41
N ASP A 814 -33.98 -35.69 8.61
CA ASP A 814 -34.56 -36.04 9.90
C ASP A 814 -34.32 -37.54 10.23
N VAL A 815 -34.38 -38.39 9.20
CA VAL A 815 -33.97 -39.81 9.31
C VAL A 815 -32.52 -39.90 9.73
N ALA A 816 -31.61 -39.15 9.04
CA ALA A 816 -30.19 -39.11 9.35
C ALA A 816 -29.92 -38.66 10.78
N LYS A 817 -30.60 -37.61 11.28
CA LYS A 817 -30.50 -37.12 12.67
C LYS A 817 -30.87 -38.18 13.69
N LYS A 818 -31.99 -38.91 13.46
CA LYS A 818 -32.46 -39.97 14.33
C LYS A 818 -31.43 -41.12 14.41
N VAL A 819 -30.97 -41.57 13.23
CA VAL A 819 -29.89 -42.59 13.17
C VAL A 819 -28.62 -42.15 13.87
N GLN A 820 -28.23 -40.87 13.71
CA GLN A 820 -27.04 -40.36 14.37
C GLN A 820 -27.17 -40.31 15.90
N GLY A 821 -28.38 -40.12 16.42
CA GLY A 821 -28.67 -40.27 17.85
C GLY A 821 -28.30 -41.64 18.38
N VAL A 822 -28.74 -42.70 17.70
CA VAL A 822 -28.43 -44.07 18.06
C VAL A 822 -26.93 -44.41 17.88
N LYS A 823 -26.34 -43.94 16.73
CA LYS A 823 -24.91 -44.10 16.45
C LYS A 823 -24.03 -43.55 17.56
N LYS A 824 -24.34 -42.35 18.08
CA LYS A 824 -23.59 -41.74 19.19
C LYS A 824 -23.67 -42.59 20.46
N PHE A 825 -24.83 -43.15 20.78
CA PHE A 825 -25.01 -43.96 21.96
C PHE A 825 -24.22 -45.27 21.84
N VAL A 826 -24.33 -46.01 20.70
CA VAL A 826 -23.56 -47.21 20.40
C VAL A 826 -22.04 -46.92 20.41
N ALA A 827 -21.60 -45.82 19.88
CA ALA A 827 -20.18 -45.42 19.86
C ALA A 827 -19.61 -45.18 21.29
N ILE A 828 -20.43 -44.71 22.23
CA ILE A 828 -20.03 -44.56 23.64
C ILE A 828 -19.83 -45.95 24.25
N LEU A 829 -20.75 -46.89 24.04
CA LEU A 829 -20.63 -48.26 24.52
C LEU A 829 -19.44 -48.99 23.89
N ALA A 830 -19.20 -48.77 22.59
CA ALA A 830 -18.06 -49.37 21.87
C ALA A 830 -16.69 -49.02 22.48
N LYS A 831 -16.55 -47.82 23.07
CA LYS A 831 -15.30 -47.29 23.65
C LYS A 831 -15.11 -47.70 25.11
N ARG A 832 -15.98 -48.49 25.74
CA ARG A 832 -15.83 -48.93 27.13
C ARG A 832 -14.59 -49.79 27.31
N PRO A 833 -13.77 -49.54 28.32
CA PRO A 833 -12.57 -50.33 28.62
C PRO A 833 -12.95 -51.70 29.14
N LYS A 834 -12.15 -52.74 28.85
CA LYS A 834 -12.31 -54.09 29.39
C LYS A 834 -12.15 -54.02 30.91
N PRO A 835 -12.96 -54.85 31.69
CA PRO A 835 -12.76 -54.90 33.13
C PRO A 835 -11.36 -55.46 33.44
N GLN A 836 -10.67 -54.77 34.33
CA GLN A 836 -9.40 -55.29 34.86
C GLN A 836 -9.71 -56.50 35.73
N PRO A 837 -8.91 -57.60 35.65
CA PRO A 837 -9.09 -58.75 36.53
C PRO A 837 -8.87 -58.34 37.99
N GLU A 838 -9.79 -58.69 38.89
CA GLU A 838 -9.67 -58.48 40.34
C GLU A 838 -8.36 -59.11 40.86
N LYS A 839 -7.51 -58.28 41.44
CA LYS A 839 -6.36 -58.76 42.21
C LYS A 839 -6.89 -59.41 43.48
N THR A 840 -6.85 -60.71 43.57
CA THR A 840 -7.02 -61.47 44.81
C THR A 840 -5.89 -61.15 45.78
N ASP A 841 -6.28 -60.56 46.92
CA ASP A 841 -5.41 -60.39 48.10
C ASP A 841 -4.82 -61.71 48.53
N LYS A 842 -3.50 -61.77 48.60
CA LYS A 842 -2.76 -62.62 49.55
C LYS A 842 -1.70 -61.80 50.24
N ASN A 843 -1.99 -61.68 51.54
CA ASN A 843 -1.12 -61.21 52.59
C ASN A 843 0.23 -61.82 52.59
N ASP A 844 1.13 -61.05 53.02
CA ASP A 844 2.18 -61.24 54.06
C ASP A 844 3.66 -61.06 53.63
N THR A 845 4.15 -60.09 54.31
CA THR A 845 5.43 -59.97 55.04
C THR A 845 6.64 -59.40 54.28
N GLU A 846 6.96 -58.28 54.88
CA GLU A 846 8.27 -57.78 55.36
C GLU A 846 9.36 -57.31 54.40
N LYS A 847 9.61 -56.06 54.64
CA LYS A 847 10.90 -55.38 54.88
C LYS A 847 11.79 -54.93 53.72
N ASP A 848 11.90 -53.67 53.83
CA ASP A 848 13.13 -52.87 53.88
C ASP A 848 13.84 -52.40 52.61
N GLY A 849 13.99 -51.08 52.54
CA GLY A 849 15.23 -50.50 52.16
C GLY A 849 15.17 -49.56 50.90
N SER A 850 15.12 -48.30 51.27
CA SER A 850 15.88 -47.19 50.64
C SER A 850 15.53 -46.67 49.23
N ASN A 851 15.15 -45.46 49.25
CA ASN A 851 15.67 -44.32 48.49
C ASN A 851 16.20 -44.55 47.09
N THR A 852 15.65 -43.90 46.17
CA THR A 852 16.19 -42.61 45.65
C THR A 852 15.33 -42.10 44.50
N GLU A 853 15.26 -40.78 44.48
CA GLU A 853 14.72 -39.91 43.47
C GLU A 853 15.29 -40.16 42.08
N GLU A 854 14.56 -39.90 41.06
CA GLU A 854 14.80 -38.86 40.00
C GLU A 854 13.84 -39.05 38.83
N GLU A 855 13.16 -37.95 38.63
CA GLU A 855 12.89 -37.23 37.36
C GLU A 855 13.22 -38.01 36.07
N THR A 856 12.34 -37.93 35.14
CA THR A 856 12.32 -37.18 33.90
C THR A 856 11.29 -37.75 32.90
N SER A 857 10.35 -36.98 32.60
CA SER A 857 10.09 -36.31 31.31
C SER A 857 10.18 -37.10 30.03
N LYS A 858 9.21 -36.89 29.22
CA LYS A 858 9.18 -36.90 27.74
C LYS A 858 9.03 -38.25 27.10
N GLU A 859 8.30 -38.40 26.15
CA GLU A 859 7.89 -37.85 24.84
C GLU A 859 6.89 -38.85 24.26
N ALA A 860 5.82 -38.40 23.78
CA ALA A 860 5.59 -37.91 22.42
C ALA A 860 5.47 -39.01 21.38
N ASP A 861 4.50 -38.79 20.67
CA ASP A 861 4.44 -38.84 19.21
C ASP A 861 4.48 -40.14 18.44
N SER A 862 3.61 -40.02 17.52
CA SER A 862 3.57 -40.59 16.18
C SER A 862 3.12 -42.06 16.12
N GLU A 863 1.99 -42.16 15.48
CA GLU A 863 1.99 -42.86 14.21
C GLU A 863 0.72 -42.53 13.44
N LYS A 864 1.02 -41.88 12.41
CA LYS A 864 0.27 -41.66 11.21
C LYS A 864 0.66 -42.69 10.19
N ALA A 865 -0.27 -42.90 9.32
CA ALA A 865 -0.09 -43.23 7.91
C ALA A 865 -0.13 -44.70 7.56
N GLU A 866 -0.84 -44.87 6.64
CA GLU A 866 -0.87 -45.64 5.36
C GLU A 866 -2.30 -46.03 5.12
N ALA A 867 -2.91 -45.78 4.04
CA ALA A 867 -2.61 -45.96 2.65
C ALA A 867 -3.63 -45.19 1.82
N GLU A 868 -3.28 -44.67 0.69
CA GLU A 868 -3.66 -45.27 -0.57
C GLU A 868 -2.81 -44.70 -1.70
N LYS A 869 -2.08 -45.59 -2.31
CA LYS A 869 -1.48 -45.46 -3.64
C LYS A 869 -2.41 -46.14 -4.62
N GLU A 870 -2.69 -45.46 -5.69
CA GLU A 870 -3.01 -45.91 -7.06
C GLU A 870 -3.29 -44.67 -7.87
N THR A 871 -2.79 -44.37 -9.00
CA THR A 871 -1.90 -44.94 -10.04
C THR A 871 -1.51 -43.76 -10.94
N GLU A 872 -0.22 -43.62 -11.17
CA GLU A 872 0.33 -42.80 -12.25
C GLU A 872 0.10 -43.51 -13.58
N GLU A 873 -0.47 -42.85 -14.53
CA GLU A 873 -0.24 -43.11 -15.94
C GLU A 873 0.41 -41.92 -16.59
N GLU A 874 1.60 -42.15 -17.10
CA GLU A 874 2.38 -41.26 -17.94
C GLU A 874 1.65 -40.90 -19.24
N GLU A 875 1.51 -39.61 -19.57
CA GLU A 875 1.42 -39.17 -20.93
C GLU A 875 2.51 -38.15 -21.25
N LYS A 876 3.32 -38.51 -22.21
CA LYS A 876 4.37 -37.71 -22.84
C LYS A 876 3.75 -36.61 -23.70
N PRO A 877 4.47 -35.45 -23.87
CA PRO A 877 3.98 -34.35 -24.66
C PRO A 877 4.06 -34.60 -26.13
N VAL A 878 2.99 -34.27 -26.83
CA VAL A 878 2.94 -34.17 -28.31
C VAL A 878 3.15 -32.71 -28.68
N ASP A 879 4.19 -32.50 -29.50
CA ASP A 879 4.41 -31.28 -30.29
C ASP A 879 3.22 -31.08 -31.26
N GLU A 880 2.59 -29.93 -31.20
CA GLU A 880 1.85 -29.40 -32.34
C GLU A 880 2.19 -27.94 -32.56
N LYS A 881 2.96 -27.74 -33.61
CA LYS A 881 3.02 -26.52 -34.38
C LYS A 881 1.75 -26.41 -35.17
N ASP A 882 1.28 -25.22 -35.28
CA ASP A 882 0.70 -24.52 -36.42
C ASP A 882 -0.64 -23.84 -36.15
N GLU A 883 -0.64 -22.56 -36.53
CA GLU A 883 -1.73 -21.73 -37.09
C GLU A 883 -2.75 -21.07 -36.07
N LEU A 884 -2.59 -19.84 -35.90
CA LEU A 884 -3.22 -18.58 -36.38
C LEU A 884 -2.95 -17.41 -35.45
#